data_8e1ea78c23f9bb49c8af20eddb5f5e18
#
_entry.id   8e1ea78c23f9bb49c8af20eddb5f5e18
#
_cell.length_a   1.000
_cell.length_b   1.000
_cell.length_c   1.000
_cell.angle_alpha   90.00
_cell.angle_beta   90.00
_cell.angle_gamma   90.00
#
_symmetry.space_group_name_H-M   'P 1'
#
loop_
_entity.id
_entity.type
_entity.pdbx_description
1 polymer ?
#
loop_
_entity_poly.entity_id
_entity_poly.type
_entity_poly.pdbx_seq_one_letter_code
_entity_poly.pdbx_strand_id
1 'polypeptide(L)'
;MDRMLNRRTFLKTSAASLPLAAAIQTLNPATVSAETIADAAISGTVPKLIPLPARLAPVDPSTLPWQQNIRRVGQSNMTEHDPAVMNIEEWADYWRSAGADIVFISVTGILAFYPSKVQFHRHGKFLNGRDFFGECVGAARERGMRVVARMSPDLNWGDAVDAHPEWAMRDANGAVLRNTEDSRLFRTCMFTSYMDDYVPAIMREINSLYDVDCFYTNGWPPIGSLPNCHCAICSKLPPSNSTAYWHAFNDRVLELWHKYDAIAKEKKPDSFYFANLGGNVRCGPNLDRLGKTTVWFQADNQGRTADDPAIWGCSLQGRVCNAIMDGKFAANVCAAYSTGTVRWRNASKNPAEAKMWLNETVASGMALYYHFIGSEAGFGEDRRWQKLGSDYFQWAKKHDAHLKPRRSVANIGVIMGQSTQLLCPAPAAADTNDYMRETTHGIYATLLSGRFAFDFVHEDRLDLERISKYSALLLPNVAMLSDRQCQQIRDYVRSGGSIMASFETGLYDQNLQRREEFALADLLGISKAGDVIGTNGNAYYGRIERSHPILDGFSNTNWLPGAQNRVPVKSVPDPVLTVVPGFVQYPPELAYPPASHTDEPAVVLREVGSSRLAYFPGDIERTFWLTGHGDLLRLLHNTIRWITQDKAVVHVDGDGFLELFVWETTPGYAIHLLNYTNPNAHHGWLSTVYPLGPQTVRMTLPGGVKVKAVNLLRSDTSIPFRLDGSVLRFTIPRVDDYEIAALTVG
;
A
#
# COMPACT_ATOMS: atom_id res chain seq x y z
N MET A 1 34.07 -14.52 18.26
CA MET A 1 34.44 -14.84 19.65
C MET A 1 33.66 -13.93 20.59
N ASP A 2 32.65 -14.54 21.15
CA ASP A 2 32.00 -14.32 22.44
C ASP A 2 31.52 -12.93 22.86
N ARG A 3 30.22 -12.78 22.89
CA ARG A 3 29.42 -12.64 24.12
C ARG A 3 27.92 -12.66 23.84
N MET A 4 27.32 -13.84 23.83
CA MET A 4 25.92 -14.02 24.17
C MET A 4 25.78 -13.85 25.70
N LEU A 5 25.01 -12.86 26.13
CA LEU A 5 24.54 -12.76 27.51
C LEU A 5 23.06 -13.14 27.59
N ASN A 6 22.89 -14.25 28.27
CA ASN A 6 21.67 -15.01 28.50
C ASN A 6 20.69 -14.27 29.44
N ARG A 7 19.52 -13.90 28.97
CA ARG A 7 18.40 -13.36 29.76
C ARG A 7 17.48 -14.48 30.26
N ARG A 8 18.03 -15.33 31.17
CA ARG A 8 17.18 -16.28 31.92
C ARG A 8 17.74 -16.41 33.32
N THR A 9 17.46 -15.46 34.22
CA THR A 9 17.47 -15.67 35.66
C THR A 9 16.99 -14.39 36.38
N PHE A 10 15.67 -14.12 36.35
CA PHE A 10 15.09 -13.23 37.35
C PHE A 10 13.57 -13.44 37.40
N LEU A 11 13.13 -14.55 37.95
CA LEU A 11 11.75 -14.76 38.45
C LEU A 11 11.69 -16.10 39.20
N LYS A 12 12.16 -16.09 40.43
CA LYS A 12 11.76 -17.03 41.48
C LYS A 12 11.88 -16.30 42.80
N THR A 13 10.76 -15.98 43.36
CA THR A 13 10.32 -15.87 44.75
C THR A 13 9.31 -14.73 44.90
N SER A 14 8.09 -15.07 45.06
CA SER A 14 7.26 -15.12 46.25
C SER A 14 5.80 -15.27 45.91
N ALA A 15 5.29 -16.43 46.17
CA ALA A 15 3.85 -16.67 46.26
C ALA A 15 3.42 -16.34 47.70
N ALA A 16 2.49 -15.44 47.85
CA ALA A 16 1.68 -15.32 49.06
C ALA A 16 0.23 -15.13 48.64
N SER A 17 -0.55 -16.17 48.81
CA SER A 17 -1.97 -16.25 48.58
C SER A 17 -2.76 -15.55 49.70
N LEU A 18 -3.71 -14.70 49.32
CA LEU A 18 -4.86 -14.33 50.17
C LEU A 18 -6.14 -14.39 49.34
N PRO A 19 -7.25 -14.98 49.85
CA PRO A 19 -8.47 -15.15 49.10
C PRO A 19 -9.38 -13.91 49.20
N LEU A 20 -9.85 -13.43 48.05
CA LEU A 20 -10.94 -12.44 48.00
C LEU A 20 -12.22 -13.16 47.62
N ALA A 21 -13.14 -13.30 48.58
CA ALA A 21 -14.45 -13.85 48.40
C ALA A 21 -15.40 -12.88 47.69
N ALA A 22 -16.28 -13.45 46.91
CA ALA A 22 -17.26 -12.84 46.04
C ALA A 22 -18.25 -11.89 46.73
N ALA A 23 -18.59 -10.80 46.05
CA ALA A 23 -19.85 -10.12 46.15
C ALA A 23 -20.43 -9.91 44.73
N ILE A 24 -21.22 -10.85 44.25
CA ILE A 24 -22.04 -10.66 43.06
C ILE A 24 -23.31 -9.92 43.51
N GLN A 25 -23.39 -8.64 43.21
CA GLN A 25 -24.66 -7.92 43.22
C GLN A 25 -25.30 -8.02 41.84
N THR A 26 -26.43 -8.70 41.77
CA THR A 26 -27.34 -8.75 40.63
C THR A 26 -27.93 -7.36 40.38
N LEU A 27 -27.50 -6.70 39.34
CA LEU A 27 -28.16 -5.51 38.82
C LEU A 27 -29.20 -5.95 37.77
N ASN A 28 -30.45 -5.59 38.03
CA ASN A 28 -31.56 -5.73 37.09
C ASN A 28 -31.27 -4.95 35.79
N PRO A 29 -31.59 -5.49 34.61
CA PRO A 29 -31.48 -4.71 33.38
C PRO A 29 -32.66 -3.72 33.31
N ALA A 30 -32.43 -2.50 33.75
CA ALA A 30 -33.31 -1.39 33.41
C ALA A 30 -33.21 -1.13 31.92
N THR A 31 -34.34 -1.21 31.22
CA THR A 31 -34.48 -0.76 29.82
C THR A 31 -34.10 0.69 29.70
N VAL A 32 -32.89 0.94 29.22
CA VAL A 32 -32.43 2.28 28.79
C VAL A 32 -32.95 2.48 27.36
N SER A 33 -33.83 3.46 27.18
CA SER A 33 -34.35 3.81 25.87
C SER A 33 -33.23 4.32 24.95
N ALA A 34 -33.31 3.99 23.67
CA ALA A 34 -32.33 4.36 22.66
C ALA A 34 -32.08 5.88 22.50
N GLU A 35 -32.88 6.71 23.12
CA GLU A 35 -32.74 8.18 23.10
C GLU A 35 -31.74 8.71 24.14
N THR A 36 -31.41 7.96 25.19
CA THR A 36 -30.52 8.44 26.26
C THR A 36 -29.03 8.17 26.01
N ILE A 37 -28.70 7.39 24.97
CA ILE A 37 -27.29 7.10 24.61
C ILE A 37 -26.71 8.19 23.68
N ALA A 38 -27.54 9.11 23.18
CA ALA A 38 -27.12 10.11 22.18
C ALA A 38 -26.34 11.30 22.75
N ASP A 39 -26.28 11.50 24.06
CA ASP A 39 -25.71 12.71 24.70
C ASP A 39 -24.56 12.45 25.69
N ALA A 40 -23.98 11.26 25.74
CA ALA A 40 -22.72 11.06 26.45
C ALA A 40 -21.61 11.77 25.69
N ALA A 41 -21.23 12.95 26.16
CA ALA A 41 -20.20 13.80 25.61
C ALA A 41 -18.86 13.05 25.52
N ILE A 42 -18.50 12.57 24.33
CA ILE A 42 -17.12 12.28 23.99
C ILE A 42 -16.46 13.64 23.74
N SER A 43 -15.46 13.98 24.52
CA SER A 43 -14.71 15.23 24.50
C SER A 43 -13.80 15.36 23.28
N GLY A 44 -14.36 15.31 22.07
CA GLY A 44 -13.70 15.62 20.82
C GLY A 44 -14.56 16.63 20.06
N THR A 45 -13.99 17.75 19.66
CA THR A 45 -14.67 18.68 18.76
C THR A 45 -15.01 17.96 17.45
N VAL A 46 -16.31 17.92 17.10
CA VAL A 46 -16.74 17.38 15.81
C VAL A 46 -16.13 18.24 14.70
N PRO A 47 -15.43 17.64 13.73
CA PRO A 47 -14.81 18.40 12.66
C PRO A 47 -15.85 19.13 11.81
N LYS A 48 -15.43 20.21 11.18
CA LYS A 48 -16.23 20.93 10.20
C LYS A 48 -16.42 20.09 8.95
N LEU A 49 -17.61 19.53 8.78
CA LEU A 49 -17.91 18.72 7.60
C LEU A 49 -18.01 19.61 6.36
N ILE A 50 -17.20 19.31 5.35
CA ILE A 50 -17.25 19.95 4.04
C ILE A 50 -18.15 19.12 3.11
N PRO A 51 -18.90 19.76 2.19
CA PRO A 51 -19.71 19.05 1.23
C PRO A 51 -18.88 18.16 0.33
N LEU A 52 -19.36 16.96 0.05
CA LEU A 52 -18.80 16.12 -0.99
C LEU A 52 -18.88 16.83 -2.36
N PRO A 53 -17.95 16.53 -3.29
CA PRO A 53 -18.02 17.10 -4.63
C PRO A 53 -19.28 16.65 -5.36
N ALA A 54 -19.75 17.45 -6.34
CA ALA A 54 -20.87 17.10 -7.21
C ALA A 54 -20.64 15.73 -7.86
N ARG A 55 -21.70 14.96 -8.02
CA ARG A 55 -21.60 13.59 -8.57
C ARG A 55 -21.14 13.60 -10.02
N LEU A 56 -20.35 12.60 -10.38
CA LEU A 56 -19.98 12.33 -11.76
C LEU A 56 -21.20 11.91 -12.59
N ALA A 57 -21.22 12.26 -13.87
CA ALA A 57 -22.25 11.79 -14.80
C ALA A 57 -22.31 10.25 -14.83
N PRO A 58 -23.49 9.65 -15.00
CA PRO A 58 -23.60 8.19 -15.16
C PRO A 58 -22.73 7.69 -16.32
N VAL A 59 -22.13 6.50 -16.15
CA VAL A 59 -21.39 5.80 -17.20
C VAL A 59 -22.07 4.46 -17.43
N ASP A 60 -22.36 4.14 -18.69
CA ASP A 60 -22.82 2.81 -19.06
C ASP A 60 -21.63 1.83 -19.03
N PRO A 61 -21.65 0.79 -18.17
CA PRO A 61 -20.57 -0.19 -18.10
C PRO A 61 -20.29 -0.90 -19.43
N SER A 62 -21.29 -1.02 -20.31
CA SER A 62 -21.14 -1.66 -21.63
C SER A 62 -20.25 -0.86 -22.59
N THR A 63 -20.08 0.43 -22.35
CA THR A 63 -19.20 1.30 -23.16
C THR A 63 -17.75 1.30 -22.71
N LEU A 64 -17.45 0.69 -21.56
CA LEU A 64 -16.10 0.60 -21.03
C LEU A 64 -15.32 -0.53 -21.71
N PRO A 65 -13.99 -0.38 -21.85
CA PRO A 65 -13.13 -1.48 -22.26
C PRO A 65 -13.33 -2.69 -21.34
N TRP A 66 -13.33 -3.90 -21.92
CA TRP A 66 -13.68 -5.14 -21.19
C TRP A 66 -12.89 -5.34 -19.91
N GLN A 67 -11.61 -4.96 -19.87
CA GLN A 67 -10.74 -5.09 -18.69
C GLN A 67 -11.20 -4.24 -17.50
N GLN A 68 -11.90 -3.15 -17.74
CA GLN A 68 -12.48 -2.34 -16.66
C GLN A 68 -13.74 -2.97 -16.04
N ASN A 69 -14.28 -4.02 -16.64
CA ASN A 69 -15.40 -4.78 -16.12
C ASN A 69 -14.97 -6.05 -15.38
N ILE A 70 -13.68 -6.38 -15.39
CA ILE A 70 -13.12 -7.49 -14.59
C ILE A 70 -13.14 -7.10 -13.11
N ARG A 71 -13.71 -7.95 -12.28
CA ARG A 71 -13.76 -7.73 -10.81
C ARG A 71 -13.20 -8.90 -10.01
N ARG A 72 -13.10 -10.09 -10.61
CA ARG A 72 -12.69 -11.33 -9.93
C ARG A 72 -11.72 -12.10 -10.82
N VAL A 73 -10.54 -12.32 -10.29
CA VAL A 73 -9.43 -12.98 -10.98
C VAL A 73 -9.05 -14.25 -10.24
N GLY A 74 -9.00 -15.36 -10.96
CA GLY A 74 -8.54 -16.64 -10.46
C GLY A 74 -7.15 -16.96 -10.99
N GLN A 75 -6.28 -17.54 -10.16
CA GLN A 75 -4.99 -18.05 -10.60
C GLN A 75 -4.63 -19.35 -9.90
N SER A 76 -4.11 -20.29 -10.70
CA SER A 76 -3.32 -21.41 -10.21
C SER A 76 -1.92 -21.33 -10.82
N ASN A 77 -0.90 -21.18 -9.96
CA ASN A 77 0.49 -21.28 -10.42
C ASN A 77 0.78 -22.76 -10.71
N MET A 78 0.88 -23.09 -11.99
CA MET A 78 1.15 -24.46 -12.43
C MET A 78 2.56 -24.88 -12.07
N THR A 79 2.70 -26.11 -11.60
CA THR A 79 3.98 -26.80 -11.39
C THR A 79 4.27 -27.73 -12.56
N GLU A 80 5.52 -28.17 -12.71
CA GLU A 80 5.90 -29.12 -13.77
C GLU A 80 5.11 -30.44 -13.67
N HIS A 81 4.62 -30.81 -12.46
CA HIS A 81 3.89 -32.05 -12.21
C HIS A 81 2.39 -31.96 -12.54
N ASP A 82 1.81 -30.75 -12.56
CA ASP A 82 0.37 -30.55 -12.77
C ASP A 82 -0.20 -31.21 -14.05
N PRO A 83 0.50 -31.24 -15.17
CA PRO A 83 0.01 -31.98 -16.36
C PRO A 83 -0.30 -33.45 -16.11
N ALA A 84 0.36 -34.08 -15.12
CA ALA A 84 0.11 -35.49 -14.78
C ALA A 84 -1.05 -35.72 -13.82
N VAL A 85 -1.41 -34.72 -12.99
CA VAL A 85 -2.32 -34.91 -11.84
C VAL A 85 -3.54 -33.97 -11.84
N MET A 86 -3.51 -32.88 -12.61
CA MET A 86 -4.58 -31.89 -12.59
C MET A 86 -5.84 -32.39 -13.33
N ASN A 87 -6.98 -32.33 -12.64
CA ASN A 87 -8.28 -32.40 -13.28
C ASN A 87 -8.68 -31.00 -13.79
N ILE A 88 -8.50 -30.77 -15.10
CA ILE A 88 -8.72 -29.48 -15.76
C ILE A 88 -10.19 -29.06 -15.67
N GLU A 89 -11.13 -30.01 -15.78
CA GLU A 89 -12.56 -29.74 -15.69
C GLU A 89 -12.93 -29.24 -14.28
N GLU A 90 -12.48 -29.94 -13.23
CA GLU A 90 -12.72 -29.54 -11.83
C GLU A 90 -12.13 -28.16 -11.55
N TRP A 91 -10.93 -27.87 -12.04
CA TRP A 91 -10.28 -26.56 -11.92
C TRP A 91 -11.10 -25.44 -12.57
N ALA A 92 -11.55 -25.66 -13.81
CA ALA A 92 -12.32 -24.67 -14.55
C ALA A 92 -13.72 -24.48 -13.96
N ASP A 93 -14.37 -25.56 -13.50
CA ASP A 93 -15.66 -25.52 -12.80
C ASP A 93 -15.57 -24.73 -11.50
N TYR A 94 -14.51 -24.91 -10.72
CA TYR A 94 -14.31 -24.16 -9.49
C TYR A 94 -14.27 -22.64 -9.76
N TRP A 95 -13.40 -22.19 -10.67
CA TRP A 95 -13.28 -20.75 -10.94
C TRP A 95 -14.57 -20.17 -11.52
N ARG A 96 -15.23 -20.90 -12.38
CA ARG A 96 -16.53 -20.45 -12.92
C ARG A 96 -17.60 -20.36 -11.86
N SER A 97 -17.73 -21.38 -11.02
CA SER A 97 -18.73 -21.41 -9.94
C SER A 97 -18.44 -20.37 -8.87
N ALA A 98 -17.16 -20.12 -8.57
CA ALA A 98 -16.75 -19.02 -7.71
C ALA A 98 -17.13 -17.64 -8.29
N GLY A 99 -17.27 -17.53 -9.61
CA GLY A 99 -17.64 -16.29 -10.30
C GLY A 99 -16.44 -15.50 -10.82
N ALA A 100 -15.33 -16.18 -11.08
CA ALA A 100 -14.19 -15.56 -11.73
C ALA A 100 -14.56 -15.05 -13.15
N ASP A 101 -14.10 -13.85 -13.47
CA ASP A 101 -14.30 -13.22 -14.78
C ASP A 101 -13.16 -13.60 -15.74
N ILE A 102 -11.96 -13.83 -15.17
CA ILE A 102 -10.72 -14.13 -15.90
C ILE A 102 -9.84 -15.05 -15.06
N VAL A 103 -9.08 -15.93 -15.71
CA VAL A 103 -8.13 -16.84 -15.07
C VAL A 103 -6.73 -16.68 -15.65
N PHE A 104 -5.73 -16.74 -14.77
CA PHE A 104 -4.32 -16.81 -15.13
C PHE A 104 -3.91 -18.26 -15.29
N ILE A 105 -3.34 -18.59 -16.44
CA ILE A 105 -2.84 -19.92 -16.74
C ILE A 105 -1.33 -19.81 -17.04
N SER A 106 -0.51 -20.57 -16.33
CA SER A 106 0.93 -20.63 -16.61
C SER A 106 1.16 -21.27 -17.97
N VAL A 107 1.73 -20.52 -18.89
CA VAL A 107 2.08 -20.99 -20.21
C VAL A 107 3.56 -21.28 -20.33
N THR A 108 4.39 -20.47 -19.70
CA THR A 108 5.85 -20.60 -19.66
C THR A 108 6.47 -19.91 -18.45
N GLY A 109 7.65 -20.36 -18.12
CA GLY A 109 8.60 -19.78 -17.20
C GLY A 109 9.94 -20.38 -17.59
N ILE A 110 10.55 -21.17 -16.70
CA ILE A 110 11.70 -22.03 -17.04
C ILE A 110 11.30 -23.26 -17.86
N LEU A 111 10.02 -23.51 -18.04
CA LEU A 111 9.45 -24.65 -18.76
C LEU A 111 8.23 -24.22 -19.59
N ALA A 112 8.04 -24.78 -20.75
CA ALA A 112 6.83 -24.68 -21.54
C ALA A 112 5.78 -25.71 -21.09
N PHE A 113 4.52 -25.28 -20.95
CA PHE A 113 3.37 -26.17 -20.70
C PHE A 113 2.60 -26.55 -21.99
N TYR A 114 3.26 -26.40 -23.13
CA TYR A 114 2.75 -26.72 -24.45
C TYR A 114 3.93 -27.18 -25.36
N PRO A 115 3.68 -27.82 -26.50
CA PRO A 115 4.72 -28.30 -27.40
C PRO A 115 5.37 -27.16 -28.20
N SER A 116 6.14 -26.28 -27.51
CA SER A 116 6.85 -25.15 -28.11
C SER A 116 7.91 -25.63 -29.13
N LYS A 117 8.07 -24.82 -30.19
CA LYS A 117 9.14 -25.02 -31.21
C LYS A 117 10.28 -24.03 -31.07
N VAL A 118 10.20 -23.11 -30.10
CA VAL A 118 11.26 -22.13 -29.85
C VAL A 118 12.46 -22.84 -29.23
N GLN A 119 13.64 -22.63 -29.82
CA GLN A 119 14.88 -23.24 -29.35
C GLN A 119 15.16 -22.84 -27.89
N PHE A 120 15.70 -23.74 -27.07
CA PHE A 120 15.95 -23.57 -25.63
C PHE A 120 14.70 -23.35 -24.77
N HIS A 121 13.50 -23.39 -25.33
CA HIS A 121 12.26 -23.38 -24.58
C HIS A 121 11.89 -24.80 -24.17
N ARG A 122 12.41 -25.22 -23.03
CA ARG A 122 12.35 -26.59 -22.52
C ARG A 122 10.92 -27.00 -22.18
N HIS A 123 10.46 -28.13 -22.66
CA HIS A 123 9.15 -28.69 -22.30
C HIS A 123 9.15 -29.26 -20.89
N GLY A 124 8.03 -29.12 -20.19
CA GLY A 124 7.80 -29.79 -18.92
C GLY A 124 7.84 -31.33 -19.11
N LYS A 125 8.56 -32.04 -18.26
CA LYS A 125 8.78 -33.48 -18.38
C LYS A 125 7.50 -34.32 -18.23
N PHE A 126 6.46 -33.78 -17.56
CA PHE A 126 5.19 -34.46 -17.34
C PHE A 126 4.13 -34.17 -18.43
N LEU A 127 4.47 -33.38 -19.44
CA LEU A 127 3.55 -33.10 -20.56
C LEU A 127 3.20 -34.39 -21.37
N ASN A 128 4.14 -35.32 -21.48
CA ASN A 128 3.94 -36.57 -22.27
C ASN A 128 3.36 -36.32 -23.67
N GLY A 129 3.79 -35.22 -24.32
CA GLY A 129 3.33 -34.83 -25.65
C GLY A 129 1.97 -34.09 -25.66
N ARG A 130 1.34 -33.84 -24.51
CA ARG A 130 0.09 -33.09 -24.40
C ARG A 130 0.32 -31.59 -24.60
N ASP A 131 -0.72 -30.92 -25.05
CA ASP A 131 -0.84 -29.46 -25.01
C ASP A 131 -1.66 -29.03 -23.79
N PHE A 132 -1.03 -29.15 -22.62
CA PHE A 132 -1.70 -28.86 -21.34
C PHE A 132 -2.21 -27.44 -21.23
N PHE A 133 -1.44 -26.44 -21.74
CA PHE A 133 -1.89 -25.07 -21.77
C PHE A 133 -3.13 -24.88 -22.65
N GLY A 134 -3.11 -25.45 -23.88
CA GLY A 134 -4.24 -25.42 -24.81
C GLY A 134 -5.50 -26.08 -24.22
N GLU A 135 -5.36 -27.20 -23.53
CA GLU A 135 -6.46 -27.87 -22.83
C GLU A 135 -7.07 -26.93 -21.72
N CYS A 136 -6.24 -26.28 -20.91
CA CYS A 136 -6.70 -25.34 -19.89
C CYS A 136 -7.39 -24.10 -20.51
N VAL A 137 -6.87 -23.58 -21.64
CA VAL A 137 -7.49 -22.47 -22.38
C VAL A 137 -8.87 -22.88 -22.88
N GLY A 138 -8.99 -24.07 -23.47
CA GLY A 138 -10.26 -24.62 -23.96
C GLY A 138 -11.30 -24.71 -22.84
N ALA A 139 -10.96 -25.35 -21.73
CA ALA A 139 -11.84 -25.51 -20.58
C ALA A 139 -12.30 -24.17 -19.97
N ALA A 140 -11.41 -23.17 -19.91
CA ALA A 140 -11.77 -21.84 -19.43
C ALA A 140 -12.74 -21.13 -20.40
N ARG A 141 -12.48 -21.21 -21.71
CA ARG A 141 -13.32 -20.62 -22.77
C ARG A 141 -14.72 -21.23 -22.83
N GLU A 142 -14.84 -22.54 -22.74
CA GLU A 142 -16.13 -23.24 -22.70
C GLU A 142 -17.02 -22.75 -21.55
N ARG A 143 -16.41 -22.31 -20.46
CA ARG A 143 -17.10 -21.74 -19.29
C ARG A 143 -17.28 -20.22 -19.34
N GLY A 144 -16.90 -19.59 -20.46
CA GLY A 144 -17.05 -18.13 -20.67
C GLY A 144 -16.09 -17.29 -19.84
N MET A 145 -14.98 -17.85 -19.37
CA MET A 145 -13.92 -17.10 -18.69
C MET A 145 -12.89 -16.56 -19.68
N ARG A 146 -12.35 -15.38 -19.41
CA ARG A 146 -11.20 -14.83 -20.13
C ARG A 146 -9.90 -15.47 -19.64
N VAL A 147 -8.85 -15.39 -20.47
CA VAL A 147 -7.57 -16.06 -20.20
C VAL A 147 -6.41 -15.08 -20.27
N VAL A 148 -5.58 -15.10 -19.23
CA VAL A 148 -4.25 -14.47 -19.19
C VAL A 148 -3.17 -15.51 -19.41
N ALA A 149 -2.33 -15.33 -20.43
CA ALA A 149 -1.12 -16.13 -20.62
C ALA A 149 -0.02 -15.65 -19.65
N ARG A 150 0.25 -16.42 -18.60
CA ARG A 150 1.23 -16.09 -17.58
C ARG A 150 2.61 -16.62 -17.93
N MET A 151 3.60 -15.74 -17.97
CA MET A 151 5.00 -16.01 -18.28
C MET A 151 5.91 -15.60 -17.10
N SER A 152 7.13 -16.15 -17.04
CA SER A 152 8.18 -15.76 -16.08
C SER A 152 9.55 -15.80 -16.80
N PRO A 153 9.99 -14.69 -17.41
CA PRO A 153 11.17 -14.65 -18.25
C PRO A 153 12.48 -14.33 -17.50
N ASP A 154 12.46 -14.28 -16.19
CA ASP A 154 13.59 -13.85 -15.36
C ASP A 154 14.68 -14.90 -15.14
N LEU A 155 14.39 -16.16 -15.49
CA LEU A 155 15.30 -17.31 -15.35
C LEU A 155 15.31 -18.20 -16.60
N ASN A 156 16.43 -18.89 -16.86
CA ASN A 156 16.53 -19.94 -17.87
C ASN A 156 17.58 -20.99 -17.48
N TRP A 157 17.73 -22.06 -18.28
CA TRP A 157 18.61 -23.19 -18.05
C TRP A 157 20.03 -22.94 -18.55
N GLY A 158 21.01 -23.75 -18.03
CA GLY A 158 22.42 -23.59 -18.34
C GLY A 158 22.78 -23.84 -19.82
N ASP A 159 22.06 -24.73 -20.51
CA ASP A 159 22.25 -24.98 -21.95
C ASP A 159 21.98 -23.74 -22.82
N ALA A 160 21.04 -22.90 -22.41
CA ALA A 160 20.82 -21.62 -23.06
C ALA A 160 21.98 -20.61 -22.81
N VAL A 161 22.63 -20.64 -21.64
CA VAL A 161 23.84 -19.84 -21.38
C VAL A 161 25.02 -20.29 -22.19
N ASP A 162 25.18 -21.60 -22.36
CA ASP A 162 26.28 -22.18 -23.17
C ASP A 162 26.16 -21.76 -24.64
N ALA A 163 24.93 -21.65 -25.14
CA ALA A 163 24.66 -21.18 -26.50
C ALA A 163 24.63 -19.66 -26.63
N HIS A 164 24.14 -18.96 -25.61
CA HIS A 164 23.93 -17.51 -25.56
C HIS A 164 24.49 -16.91 -24.27
N PRO A 165 25.81 -16.87 -24.08
CA PRO A 165 26.43 -16.37 -22.83
C PRO A 165 26.14 -14.92 -22.54
N GLU A 166 25.73 -14.13 -23.53
CA GLU A 166 25.29 -12.73 -23.38
C GLU A 166 23.94 -12.58 -22.69
N TRP A 167 23.11 -13.62 -22.64
CA TRP A 167 21.78 -13.55 -22.01
C TRP A 167 21.84 -13.48 -20.48
N ALA A 168 22.92 -13.97 -19.89
CA ALA A 168 23.06 -14.07 -18.44
C ALA A 168 23.45 -12.74 -17.78
N MET A 169 22.84 -12.48 -16.61
CA MET A 169 23.37 -11.48 -15.68
C MET A 169 24.72 -11.95 -15.13
N ARG A 170 25.62 -11.00 -14.86
CA ARG A 170 26.95 -11.24 -14.29
C ARG A 170 27.19 -10.39 -13.06
N ASP A 171 27.94 -10.93 -12.10
CA ASP A 171 28.44 -10.19 -10.95
C ASP A 171 29.66 -9.28 -11.33
N ALA A 172 30.17 -8.58 -10.35
CA ALA A 172 31.33 -7.67 -10.54
C ALA A 172 32.62 -8.40 -10.97
N ASN A 173 32.75 -9.70 -10.75
CA ASN A 173 33.88 -10.52 -11.16
C ASN A 173 33.65 -11.17 -12.53
N GLY A 174 32.52 -10.90 -13.19
CA GLY A 174 32.14 -11.48 -14.47
C GLY A 174 31.52 -12.88 -14.39
N ALA A 175 31.30 -13.42 -13.19
CA ALA A 175 30.67 -14.72 -13.01
C ALA A 175 29.16 -14.63 -13.29
N VAL A 176 28.58 -15.69 -13.89
CA VAL A 176 27.14 -15.78 -14.18
C VAL A 176 26.33 -15.83 -12.90
N LEU A 177 25.37 -14.95 -12.77
CA LEU A 177 24.43 -14.95 -11.64
C LEU A 177 23.41 -16.08 -11.80
N ARG A 178 23.36 -16.95 -10.81
CA ARG A 178 22.47 -18.11 -10.76
C ARG A 178 21.35 -17.90 -9.75
N ASN A 179 20.30 -18.69 -9.89
CA ASN A 179 19.25 -18.75 -8.88
C ASN A 179 19.81 -19.35 -7.58
N THR A 180 19.39 -18.81 -6.44
CA THR A 180 19.86 -19.24 -5.11
C THR A 180 19.24 -20.56 -4.67
N GLU A 181 18.03 -20.90 -5.15
CA GLU A 181 17.32 -22.13 -4.79
C GLU A 181 17.68 -23.29 -5.72
N ASP A 182 17.99 -22.99 -7.00
CA ASP A 182 18.43 -23.98 -7.99
C ASP A 182 19.56 -23.41 -8.85
N SER A 183 20.78 -23.80 -8.58
CA SER A 183 21.99 -23.33 -9.28
C SER A 183 22.09 -23.76 -10.75
N ARG A 184 21.21 -24.64 -11.25
CA ARG A 184 21.12 -24.99 -12.68
C ARG A 184 20.51 -23.86 -13.51
N LEU A 185 19.77 -22.95 -12.83
CA LEU A 185 19.12 -21.80 -13.46
C LEU A 185 20.00 -20.57 -13.36
N PHE A 186 20.03 -19.77 -14.39
CA PHE A 186 20.69 -18.49 -14.42
C PHE A 186 19.69 -17.34 -14.53
N ARG A 187 20.07 -16.16 -14.02
CA ARG A 187 19.29 -14.93 -14.13
C ARG A 187 19.50 -14.29 -15.49
N THR A 188 18.44 -13.89 -16.14
CA THR A 188 18.46 -13.26 -17.46
C THR A 188 18.66 -11.75 -17.37
N CYS A 189 19.45 -11.17 -18.26
CA CYS A 189 19.69 -9.73 -18.30
C CYS A 189 18.67 -9.04 -19.22
N MET A 190 17.99 -8.02 -18.70
CA MET A 190 16.94 -7.31 -19.45
C MET A 190 17.47 -6.44 -20.58
N PHE A 191 18.76 -6.19 -20.67
CA PHE A 191 19.40 -5.35 -21.69
C PHE A 191 19.96 -6.16 -22.87
N THR A 192 19.58 -7.45 -23.00
CA THR A 192 20.13 -8.37 -24.00
C THR A 192 19.04 -8.85 -24.96
N SER A 193 19.48 -9.54 -26.05
CA SER A 193 18.60 -10.20 -27.01
C SER A 193 17.65 -11.23 -26.39
N TYR A 194 17.90 -11.68 -25.18
CA TYR A 194 16.94 -12.52 -24.45
C TYR A 194 15.56 -11.87 -24.36
N MET A 195 15.51 -10.59 -23.95
CA MET A 195 14.26 -9.83 -23.84
C MET A 195 13.83 -9.21 -25.18
N ASP A 196 14.80 -9.00 -26.13
CA ASP A 196 14.48 -8.39 -27.43
C ASP A 196 13.96 -9.38 -28.45
N ASP A 197 14.44 -10.62 -28.44
CA ASP A 197 14.19 -11.58 -29.49
C ASP A 197 13.58 -12.89 -28.96
N TYR A 198 14.16 -13.47 -27.91
CA TYR A 198 13.75 -14.78 -27.40
C TYR A 198 12.35 -14.74 -26.73
N VAL A 199 12.12 -13.81 -25.82
CA VAL A 199 10.80 -13.64 -25.18
C VAL A 199 9.72 -13.26 -26.21
N PRO A 200 9.95 -12.32 -27.13
CA PRO A 200 9.07 -12.06 -28.27
C PRO A 200 8.75 -13.27 -29.15
N ALA A 201 9.74 -14.14 -29.43
CA ALA A 201 9.50 -15.33 -30.21
C ALA A 201 8.50 -16.27 -29.51
N ILE A 202 8.65 -16.48 -28.20
CA ILE A 202 7.71 -17.24 -27.38
C ILE A 202 6.32 -16.60 -27.38
N MET A 203 6.23 -15.27 -27.18
CA MET A 203 4.95 -14.56 -27.15
C MET A 203 4.20 -14.69 -28.50
N ARG A 204 4.90 -14.58 -29.64
CA ARG A 204 4.29 -14.75 -30.96
C ARG A 204 3.83 -16.18 -31.20
N GLU A 205 4.63 -17.18 -30.76
CA GLU A 205 4.22 -18.57 -30.84
C GLU A 205 2.91 -18.81 -30.06
N ILE A 206 2.84 -18.37 -28.80
CA ILE A 206 1.63 -18.45 -27.97
C ILE A 206 0.46 -17.74 -28.65
N ASN A 207 0.67 -16.49 -29.11
CA ASN A 207 -0.36 -15.69 -29.76
C ASN A 207 -0.90 -16.35 -31.04
N SER A 208 -0.05 -17.04 -31.80
CA SER A 208 -0.46 -17.77 -33.01
C SER A 208 -1.29 -19.02 -32.71
N LEU A 209 -0.95 -19.74 -31.64
CA LEU A 209 -1.54 -21.06 -31.32
C LEU A 209 -2.84 -20.95 -30.50
N TYR A 210 -2.94 -19.98 -29.60
CA TYR A 210 -4.00 -19.96 -28.60
C TYR A 210 -4.87 -18.68 -28.65
N ASP A 211 -6.09 -18.81 -28.14
CA ASP A 211 -7.04 -17.71 -27.95
C ASP A 211 -6.88 -17.13 -26.54
N VAL A 212 -5.84 -16.32 -26.31
CA VAL A 212 -5.61 -15.61 -25.05
C VAL A 212 -6.08 -14.15 -25.14
N ASP A 213 -6.47 -13.56 -24.01
CA ASP A 213 -6.97 -12.16 -23.97
C ASP A 213 -5.85 -11.17 -23.69
N CYS A 214 -4.82 -11.57 -22.94
CA CYS A 214 -3.68 -10.72 -22.62
C CYS A 214 -2.49 -11.55 -22.14
N PHE A 215 -1.32 -10.89 -22.08
CA PHE A 215 -0.07 -11.47 -21.62
C PHE A 215 0.37 -10.84 -20.31
N TYR A 216 0.92 -11.65 -19.44
CA TYR A 216 1.43 -11.23 -18.14
C TYR A 216 2.80 -11.83 -17.88
N THR A 217 3.71 -11.02 -17.31
CA THR A 217 4.99 -11.53 -16.81
C THR A 217 5.12 -11.41 -15.30
N ASN A 218 5.68 -12.45 -14.70
CA ASN A 218 6.15 -12.45 -13.32
C ASN A 218 7.68 -12.46 -13.32
N GLY A 219 8.31 -11.82 -12.30
CA GLY A 219 9.77 -11.72 -12.21
C GLY A 219 10.40 -10.66 -13.13
N TRP A 220 9.67 -10.14 -14.10
CA TRP A 220 10.06 -9.01 -14.93
C TRP A 220 8.89 -8.04 -15.07
N PRO A 221 9.09 -6.68 -14.98
CA PRO A 221 10.33 -6.01 -14.58
C PRO A 221 10.71 -6.31 -13.11
N PRO A 222 11.99 -6.18 -12.75
CA PRO A 222 12.41 -6.27 -11.35
C PRO A 222 11.74 -5.19 -10.50
N ILE A 223 10.99 -5.57 -9.48
CA ILE A 223 10.14 -4.67 -8.70
C ILE A 223 10.77 -4.16 -7.39
N GLY A 224 11.79 -4.84 -6.89
CA GLY A 224 12.46 -4.45 -5.63
C GLY A 224 13.57 -3.43 -5.84
N SER A 225 14.79 -3.81 -5.54
CA SER A 225 15.98 -3.02 -5.84
C SER A 225 16.29 -3.01 -7.34
N LEU A 226 16.99 -1.95 -7.78
CA LEU A 226 17.47 -1.85 -9.16
C LEU A 226 18.45 -3.00 -9.45
N PRO A 227 18.39 -3.63 -10.65
CA PRO A 227 19.31 -4.70 -11.02
C PRO A 227 20.76 -4.24 -11.02
N ASN A 228 21.65 -5.00 -10.39
CA ASN A 228 23.08 -4.80 -10.44
C ASN A 228 23.72 -5.87 -11.30
N CYS A 229 23.82 -5.62 -12.61
CA CYS A 229 24.39 -6.53 -13.58
C CYS A 229 25.67 -5.92 -14.17
N HIS A 230 26.74 -6.74 -14.28
CA HIS A 230 28.04 -6.36 -14.84
C HIS A 230 28.34 -7.07 -16.17
N CYS A 231 27.33 -7.46 -16.95
CA CYS A 231 27.56 -7.98 -18.30
C CYS A 231 28.12 -6.88 -19.22
N ALA A 232 28.59 -7.27 -20.41
CA ALA A 232 29.24 -6.36 -21.37
C ALA A 232 28.37 -5.14 -21.78
N ILE A 233 27.03 -5.26 -21.68
CA ILE A 233 26.11 -4.16 -21.95
C ILE A 233 25.93 -3.30 -20.71
N CYS A 234 25.59 -3.92 -19.58
CA CYS A 234 25.29 -3.20 -18.34
C CYS A 234 26.50 -2.45 -17.77
N SER A 235 27.74 -2.94 -17.99
CA SER A 235 28.96 -2.25 -17.57
C SER A 235 29.19 -0.90 -18.26
N LYS A 236 28.45 -0.59 -19.32
CA LYS A 236 28.49 0.70 -20.03
C LYS A 236 27.41 1.67 -19.57
N LEU A 237 26.47 1.21 -18.73
CA LEU A 237 25.42 2.03 -18.14
C LEU A 237 25.98 2.86 -16.96
N PRO A 238 25.28 3.90 -16.53
CA PRO A 238 25.62 4.62 -15.30
C PRO A 238 25.66 3.67 -14.09
N PRO A 239 26.32 4.06 -12.98
CA PRO A 239 26.33 3.27 -11.74
C PRO A 239 24.92 2.94 -11.24
N SER A 240 24.67 1.68 -10.83
CA SER A 240 23.35 1.16 -10.48
C SER A 240 22.66 1.86 -9.30
N ASN A 241 23.39 2.63 -8.51
CA ASN A 241 22.88 3.46 -7.40
C ASN A 241 22.65 4.94 -7.77
N SER A 242 22.68 5.28 -9.06
CA SER A 242 22.51 6.65 -9.54
C SER A 242 21.12 6.90 -10.13
N THR A 243 20.67 8.16 -10.10
CA THR A 243 19.46 8.60 -10.78
C THR A 243 19.52 8.36 -12.29
N ALA A 244 20.72 8.55 -12.90
CA ALA A 244 20.93 8.30 -14.31
C ALA A 244 20.71 6.81 -14.69
N TYR A 245 21.13 5.88 -13.83
CA TYR A 245 20.81 4.45 -14.03
C TYR A 245 19.32 4.19 -13.87
N TRP A 246 18.66 4.78 -12.87
CA TRP A 246 17.22 4.64 -12.69
C TRP A 246 16.43 5.11 -13.92
N HIS A 247 16.85 6.21 -14.54
CA HIS A 247 16.25 6.68 -15.80
C HIS A 247 16.48 5.68 -16.94
N ALA A 248 17.72 5.23 -17.15
CA ALA A 248 18.06 4.24 -18.19
C ALA A 248 17.30 2.91 -18.00
N PHE A 249 17.18 2.45 -16.75
CA PHE A 249 16.39 1.28 -16.39
C PHE A 249 14.91 1.45 -16.77
N ASN A 250 14.32 2.60 -16.43
CA ASN A 250 12.91 2.87 -16.72
C ASN A 250 12.64 3.08 -18.21
N ASP A 251 13.55 3.68 -18.93
CA ASP A 251 13.46 3.79 -20.41
C ASP A 251 13.45 2.40 -21.04
N ARG A 252 14.32 1.49 -20.56
CA ARG A 252 14.35 0.10 -21.03
C ARG A 252 13.11 -0.68 -20.67
N VAL A 253 12.59 -0.50 -19.46
CA VAL A 253 11.32 -1.13 -19.06
C VAL A 253 10.20 -0.72 -20.01
N LEU A 254 10.07 0.55 -20.33
CA LEU A 254 9.00 1.05 -21.21
C LEU A 254 9.20 0.63 -22.66
N GLU A 255 10.44 0.59 -23.16
CA GLU A 255 10.76 0.09 -24.49
C GLU A 255 10.25 -1.35 -24.66
N LEU A 256 10.63 -2.23 -23.73
CA LEU A 256 10.19 -3.62 -23.76
C LEU A 256 8.68 -3.76 -23.53
N TRP A 257 8.10 -2.93 -22.68
CA TRP A 257 6.65 -2.91 -22.46
C TRP A 257 5.89 -2.63 -23.75
N HIS A 258 6.27 -1.58 -24.47
CA HIS A 258 5.65 -1.24 -25.75
C HIS A 258 5.84 -2.35 -26.81
N LYS A 259 7.02 -2.98 -26.84
CA LYS A 259 7.30 -4.13 -27.72
C LYS A 259 6.35 -5.29 -27.42
N TYR A 260 6.20 -5.68 -26.15
CA TYR A 260 5.36 -6.80 -25.75
C TYR A 260 3.87 -6.50 -25.91
N ASP A 261 3.46 -5.26 -25.63
CA ASP A 261 2.09 -4.80 -25.84
C ASP A 261 1.71 -4.83 -27.35
N ALA A 262 2.63 -4.44 -28.23
CA ALA A 262 2.44 -4.54 -29.67
C ALA A 262 2.27 -6.00 -30.12
N ILE A 263 3.09 -6.93 -29.61
CA ILE A 263 2.97 -8.37 -29.92
C ILE A 263 1.63 -8.93 -29.42
N ALA A 264 1.21 -8.55 -28.20
CA ALA A 264 -0.10 -8.97 -27.68
C ALA A 264 -1.25 -8.59 -28.62
N LYS A 265 -1.14 -7.43 -29.28
CA LYS A 265 -2.16 -6.88 -30.20
C LYS A 265 -2.10 -7.42 -31.62
N GLU A 266 -1.05 -8.16 -32.02
CA GLU A 266 -0.90 -8.70 -33.40
C GLU A 266 -2.11 -9.55 -33.83
N LYS A 267 -2.75 -10.29 -32.91
CA LYS A 267 -3.91 -11.13 -33.19
C LYS A 267 -5.24 -10.50 -32.75
N LYS A 268 -5.24 -9.84 -31.59
CA LYS A 268 -6.43 -9.22 -31.01
C LYS A 268 -6.11 -7.75 -30.67
N PRO A 269 -6.75 -6.76 -31.33
CA PRO A 269 -6.47 -5.33 -31.10
C PRO A 269 -6.77 -4.86 -29.66
N ASP A 270 -7.66 -5.53 -28.93
CA ASP A 270 -8.03 -5.25 -27.53
C ASP A 270 -7.24 -6.09 -26.51
N SER A 271 -6.30 -6.91 -26.97
CA SER A 271 -5.31 -7.56 -26.12
C SER A 271 -4.27 -6.56 -25.63
N PHE A 272 -3.58 -6.88 -24.55
CA PHE A 272 -2.52 -6.03 -23.98
C PHE A 272 -1.51 -6.87 -23.20
N TYR A 273 -0.38 -6.22 -22.92
CA TYR A 273 0.64 -6.74 -22.03
C TYR A 273 0.62 -6.01 -20.68
N PHE A 274 0.84 -6.74 -19.59
CA PHE A 274 1.08 -6.20 -18.25
C PHE A 274 1.99 -7.12 -17.42
N ALA A 275 2.41 -6.66 -16.23
CA ALA A 275 3.36 -7.39 -15.41
C ALA A 275 3.02 -7.30 -13.92
N ASN A 276 3.69 -8.15 -13.12
CA ASN A 276 3.71 -8.01 -11.67
C ASN A 276 4.50 -6.74 -11.29
N LEU A 277 3.84 -5.76 -10.69
CA LEU A 277 4.45 -4.47 -10.32
C LEU A 277 4.61 -4.31 -8.79
N GLY A 278 4.23 -5.29 -8.02
CA GLY A 278 4.33 -5.29 -6.56
C GLY A 278 3.40 -4.29 -5.88
N GLY A 279 3.47 -3.01 -6.22
CA GLY A 279 2.57 -1.96 -5.71
C GLY A 279 3.07 -1.25 -4.44
N ASN A 280 4.31 -1.41 -4.06
CA ASN A 280 4.91 -0.65 -2.95
C ASN A 280 5.43 0.71 -3.45
N VAL A 281 5.51 1.68 -2.54
CA VAL A 281 6.10 3.01 -2.85
C VAL A 281 7.55 2.84 -3.25
N ARG A 282 8.33 2.02 -2.54
CA ARG A 282 9.70 1.65 -2.91
C ARG A 282 9.67 0.60 -4.01
N CYS A 283 9.73 1.03 -5.25
CA CYS A 283 9.67 0.19 -6.44
C CYS A 283 10.68 0.69 -7.49
N GLY A 284 11.42 -0.22 -8.12
CA GLY A 284 12.41 0.11 -9.16
C GLY A 284 11.78 0.77 -10.39
N PRO A 285 10.73 0.18 -10.99
CA PRO A 285 9.98 0.83 -12.06
C PRO A 285 9.32 2.14 -11.62
N ASN A 286 9.43 3.20 -12.43
CA ASN A 286 8.75 4.46 -12.16
C ASN A 286 7.24 4.28 -12.31
N LEU A 287 6.53 4.37 -11.19
CA LEU A 287 5.11 4.05 -11.10
C LEU A 287 4.24 5.04 -11.89
N ASP A 288 4.61 6.33 -11.97
CA ASP A 288 3.85 7.30 -12.76
C ASP A 288 3.93 6.98 -14.26
N ARG A 289 5.14 6.70 -14.78
CA ARG A 289 5.35 6.33 -16.18
C ARG A 289 4.61 5.04 -16.53
N LEU A 290 4.69 4.04 -15.65
CA LEU A 290 3.96 2.78 -15.83
C LEU A 290 2.45 2.99 -15.73
N GLY A 291 1.96 3.77 -14.77
CA GLY A 291 0.54 4.09 -14.65
C GLY A 291 -0.05 4.75 -15.91
N LYS A 292 0.75 5.56 -16.62
CA LYS A 292 0.36 6.15 -17.91
C LYS A 292 0.33 5.12 -19.05
N THR A 293 1.22 4.13 -19.01
CA THR A 293 1.44 3.15 -20.08
C THR A 293 0.55 1.93 -19.95
N THR A 294 0.46 1.34 -18.75
CA THR A 294 -0.25 0.08 -18.55
C THR A 294 -1.76 0.23 -18.56
N VAL A 295 -2.43 -0.80 -19.06
CA VAL A 295 -3.90 -0.93 -19.02
C VAL A 295 -4.35 -1.54 -17.68
N TRP A 296 -3.53 -2.44 -17.12
CA TRP A 296 -3.80 -3.18 -15.89
C TRP A 296 -2.61 -3.04 -14.95
N PHE A 297 -2.85 -2.62 -13.71
CA PHE A 297 -1.84 -2.64 -12.65
C PHE A 297 -2.06 -3.87 -11.76
N GLN A 298 -1.05 -4.74 -11.71
CA GLN A 298 -1.04 -5.91 -10.85
C GLN A 298 -0.20 -5.63 -9.60
N ALA A 299 -0.87 -5.37 -8.48
CA ALA A 299 -0.26 -5.37 -7.15
C ALA A 299 -0.10 -6.80 -6.63
N ASP A 300 0.88 -7.02 -5.77
CA ASP A 300 1.18 -8.36 -5.22
C ASP A 300 1.45 -8.28 -3.73
N ASN A 301 0.42 -8.47 -2.93
CA ASN A 301 0.53 -8.67 -1.50
C ASN A 301 -0.09 -10.01 -1.12
N GLN A 302 0.74 -11.03 -1.11
CA GLN A 302 0.31 -12.41 -0.86
C GLN A 302 0.12 -12.72 0.61
N GLY A 303 0.67 -11.90 1.48
CA GLY A 303 0.64 -12.09 2.92
C GLY A 303 1.78 -11.32 3.57
N ARG A 304 1.81 -11.35 4.86
CA ARG A 304 2.75 -10.63 5.70
C ARG A 304 3.88 -11.55 6.15
N THR A 305 5.13 -11.04 6.15
CA THR A 305 6.25 -11.71 6.82
C THR A 305 6.26 -11.35 8.31
N ALA A 306 6.96 -12.12 9.12
CA ALA A 306 7.11 -11.84 10.56
C ALA A 306 7.79 -10.48 10.82
N ASP A 307 8.61 -10.02 9.85
CA ASP A 307 9.36 -8.76 9.95
C ASP A 307 8.58 -7.56 9.42
N ASP A 308 7.39 -7.78 8.83
CA ASP A 308 6.50 -6.72 8.40
C ASP A 308 5.34 -6.56 9.39
N PRO A 309 5.41 -5.60 10.32
CA PRO A 309 4.39 -5.42 11.33
C PRO A 309 3.09 -4.81 10.79
N ALA A 310 3.12 -4.19 9.61
CA ALA A 310 1.95 -3.52 9.05
C ALA A 310 0.92 -4.54 8.54
N ILE A 311 -0.32 -4.43 9.04
CA ILE A 311 -1.44 -5.29 8.64
C ILE A 311 -2.28 -4.71 7.50
N TRP A 312 -1.96 -3.52 7.02
CA TRP A 312 -2.66 -2.79 5.95
C TRP A 312 -1.94 -2.82 4.61
N GLY A 313 -1.23 -3.91 4.33
CA GLY A 313 -0.38 -3.99 3.15
C GLY A 313 -1.14 -3.90 1.83
N CYS A 314 -2.30 -4.58 1.70
CA CYS A 314 -3.12 -4.50 0.50
C CYS A 314 -3.80 -3.13 0.36
N SER A 315 -4.24 -2.52 1.46
CA SER A 315 -4.80 -1.17 1.48
C SER A 315 -3.80 -0.13 0.99
N LEU A 316 -2.56 -0.20 1.48
CA LEU A 316 -1.48 0.69 1.05
C LEU A 316 -1.21 0.54 -0.44
N GLN A 317 -1.10 -0.69 -0.94
CA GLN A 317 -0.92 -0.96 -2.38
C GLN A 317 -2.09 -0.42 -3.20
N GLY A 318 -3.33 -0.55 -2.71
CA GLY A 318 -4.49 0.04 -3.35
C GLY A 318 -4.42 1.56 -3.46
N ARG A 319 -3.93 2.25 -2.41
CA ARG A 319 -3.69 3.71 -2.48
C ARG A 319 -2.61 4.06 -3.49
N VAL A 320 -1.53 3.28 -3.57
CA VAL A 320 -0.49 3.45 -4.61
C VAL A 320 -1.10 3.29 -5.99
N CYS A 321 -1.89 2.23 -6.23
CA CYS A 321 -2.57 2.01 -7.50
C CYS A 321 -3.49 3.18 -7.87
N ASN A 322 -4.30 3.66 -6.93
CA ASN A 322 -5.23 4.79 -7.16
C ASN A 322 -4.48 6.09 -7.47
N ALA A 323 -3.29 6.30 -6.88
CA ALA A 323 -2.46 7.48 -7.14
C ALA A 323 -1.96 7.56 -8.59
N ILE A 324 -1.85 6.43 -9.30
CA ILE A 324 -1.18 6.36 -10.61
C ILE A 324 -2.07 5.86 -11.76
N MET A 325 -3.17 5.16 -11.48
CA MET A 325 -3.95 4.50 -12.54
C MET A 325 -5.09 5.33 -13.12
N ASP A 326 -5.44 6.46 -12.52
CA ASP A 326 -6.51 7.36 -13.02
C ASP A 326 -7.83 6.64 -13.33
N GLY A 327 -8.25 5.74 -12.45
CA GLY A 327 -9.47 4.95 -12.58
C GLY A 327 -9.38 3.78 -13.57
N LYS A 328 -8.21 3.53 -14.17
CA LYS A 328 -7.97 2.29 -14.92
C LYS A 328 -7.95 1.08 -13.97
N PHE A 329 -7.97 -0.11 -14.57
CA PHE A 329 -8.04 -1.36 -13.82
C PHE A 329 -6.80 -1.61 -12.94
N ALA A 330 -7.04 -2.02 -11.70
CA ALA A 330 -6.02 -2.53 -10.78
C ALA A 330 -6.55 -3.75 -10.02
N ALA A 331 -5.69 -4.71 -9.74
CA ALA A 331 -5.99 -5.90 -8.96
C ALA A 331 -4.86 -6.21 -7.98
N ASN A 332 -5.16 -6.83 -6.85
CA ASN A 332 -4.15 -7.29 -5.90
C ASN A 332 -4.18 -8.80 -5.75
N VAL A 333 -3.00 -9.42 -5.87
CA VAL A 333 -2.83 -10.86 -5.63
C VAL A 333 -2.90 -11.16 -4.15
N CYS A 334 -3.96 -11.83 -3.71
CA CYS A 334 -4.10 -12.38 -2.37
C CYS A 334 -3.83 -13.88 -2.43
N ALA A 335 -2.80 -14.36 -1.72
CA ALA A 335 -2.50 -15.79 -1.68
C ALA A 335 -3.48 -16.54 -0.78
N ALA A 336 -4.01 -17.63 -1.29
CA ALA A 336 -4.84 -18.57 -0.52
C ALA A 336 -4.02 -19.46 0.42
N TYR A 337 -2.72 -19.60 0.15
CA TYR A 337 -1.78 -20.42 0.93
C TYR A 337 -1.03 -19.60 1.99
N SER A 338 -0.47 -20.29 2.97
CA SER A 338 0.31 -19.67 4.02
C SER A 338 1.61 -19.07 3.49
N THR A 339 1.81 -17.78 3.72
CA THR A 339 3.02 -17.03 3.38
C THR A 339 3.62 -16.41 4.63
N GLY A 340 4.92 -16.15 4.61
CA GLY A 340 5.66 -15.57 5.72
C GLY A 340 7.14 -15.82 5.53
N THR A 341 7.92 -15.63 6.58
CA THR A 341 9.35 -15.99 6.62
C THR A 341 9.54 -17.49 6.33
N VAL A 342 8.66 -18.32 6.88
CA VAL A 342 8.52 -19.74 6.50
C VAL A 342 7.25 -19.89 5.68
N ARG A 343 7.35 -20.50 4.51
CA ARG A 343 6.25 -20.62 3.55
C ARG A 343 5.75 -22.05 3.45
N TRP A 344 4.44 -22.22 3.60
CA TRP A 344 3.76 -23.48 3.31
C TRP A 344 2.83 -23.28 2.12
N ARG A 345 3.39 -23.38 0.92
CA ARG A 345 2.64 -23.11 -0.33
C ARG A 345 1.48 -24.08 -0.56
N ASN A 346 1.51 -25.25 0.09
CA ASN A 346 0.51 -26.30 -0.03
C ASN A 346 -0.41 -26.39 1.20
N ALA A 347 -0.48 -25.33 2.00
CA ALA A 347 -1.39 -25.24 3.13
C ALA A 347 -2.20 -23.94 3.07
N SER A 348 -3.50 -24.04 3.30
CA SER A 348 -4.39 -22.87 3.32
C SER A 348 -3.97 -21.85 4.38
N LYS A 349 -4.05 -20.59 4.03
CA LYS A 349 -3.86 -19.46 4.95
C LYS A 349 -4.94 -19.45 6.02
N ASN A 350 -4.61 -18.91 7.21
CA ASN A 350 -5.61 -18.66 8.24
C ASN A 350 -6.79 -17.85 7.67
N PRO A 351 -8.04 -18.29 7.87
CA PRO A 351 -9.21 -17.62 7.28
C PRO A 351 -9.37 -16.15 7.66
N ALA A 352 -9.00 -15.76 8.90
CA ALA A 352 -9.08 -14.35 9.33
C ALA A 352 -8.09 -13.49 8.54
N GLU A 353 -6.86 -13.97 8.35
CA GLU A 353 -5.84 -13.28 7.55
C GLU A 353 -6.24 -13.22 6.08
N ALA A 354 -6.68 -14.32 5.48
CA ALA A 354 -7.12 -14.36 4.10
C ALA A 354 -8.27 -13.36 3.83
N LYS A 355 -9.25 -13.29 4.74
CA LYS A 355 -10.35 -12.31 4.66
C LYS A 355 -9.84 -10.88 4.76
N MET A 356 -8.87 -10.59 5.63
CA MET A 356 -8.33 -9.25 5.79
C MET A 356 -7.73 -8.75 4.48
N TRP A 357 -6.91 -9.54 3.80
CA TRP A 357 -6.33 -9.17 2.50
C TRP A 357 -7.39 -8.94 1.42
N LEU A 358 -8.44 -9.76 1.40
CA LEU A 358 -9.56 -9.58 0.47
C LEU A 358 -10.38 -8.32 0.82
N ASN A 359 -10.63 -8.06 2.11
CA ASN A 359 -11.32 -6.87 2.58
C ASN A 359 -10.58 -5.59 2.18
N GLU A 360 -9.27 -5.54 2.41
CA GLU A 360 -8.41 -4.40 2.04
C GLU A 360 -8.39 -4.17 0.53
N THR A 361 -8.30 -5.25 -0.24
CA THR A 361 -8.34 -5.19 -1.71
C THR A 361 -9.65 -4.53 -2.18
N VAL A 362 -10.78 -4.98 -1.66
CA VAL A 362 -12.10 -4.40 -2.03
C VAL A 362 -12.25 -2.97 -1.51
N ALA A 363 -11.88 -2.71 -0.26
CA ALA A 363 -12.02 -1.39 0.34
C ALA A 363 -11.19 -0.32 -0.40
N SER A 364 -10.00 -0.68 -0.86
CA SER A 364 -9.14 0.19 -1.66
C SER A 364 -9.56 0.31 -3.13
N GLY A 365 -10.64 -0.37 -3.54
CA GLY A 365 -11.23 -0.26 -4.88
C GLY A 365 -10.62 -1.17 -5.93
N MET A 366 -9.65 -2.00 -5.57
CA MET A 366 -9.04 -2.97 -6.47
C MET A 366 -9.97 -4.16 -6.75
N ALA A 367 -9.74 -4.83 -7.87
CA ALA A 367 -10.37 -6.11 -8.16
C ALA A 367 -9.77 -7.23 -7.32
N LEU A 368 -10.62 -8.16 -6.94
CA LEU A 368 -10.24 -9.37 -6.21
C LEU A 368 -9.39 -10.28 -7.10
N TYR A 369 -8.28 -10.74 -6.57
CA TYR A 369 -7.43 -11.69 -7.24
C TYR A 369 -6.97 -12.75 -6.22
N TYR A 370 -7.54 -13.96 -6.34
CA TYR A 370 -7.25 -15.05 -5.44
C TYR A 370 -6.39 -16.11 -6.11
N HIS A 371 -5.35 -16.55 -5.43
CA HIS A 371 -4.24 -17.26 -6.04
C HIS A 371 -3.82 -18.47 -5.22
N PHE A 372 -3.62 -19.60 -5.90
CA PHE A 372 -3.13 -20.84 -5.33
C PHE A 372 -1.93 -21.42 -6.12
N ILE A 373 -1.16 -22.32 -5.53
CA ILE A 373 -0.02 -22.96 -6.20
C ILE A 373 -0.27 -24.45 -6.38
N GLY A 374 -0.14 -24.91 -7.62
CA GLY A 374 -0.28 -26.30 -8.01
C GLY A 374 -1.72 -26.81 -7.94
N SER A 375 -1.96 -27.95 -8.58
CA SER A 375 -3.24 -28.63 -8.53
C SER A 375 -3.29 -29.74 -7.49
N GLU A 376 -2.17 -30.43 -7.28
CA GLU A 376 -2.11 -31.57 -6.36
C GLU A 376 -2.48 -31.17 -4.93
N ALA A 377 -1.81 -30.14 -4.40
CA ALA A 377 -2.13 -29.66 -3.07
C ALA A 377 -3.38 -28.78 -3.03
N GLY A 378 -3.61 -27.94 -4.06
CA GLY A 378 -4.68 -26.96 -4.08
C GLY A 378 -6.05 -27.52 -4.36
N PHE A 379 -6.15 -28.43 -5.29
CA PHE A 379 -7.42 -29.06 -5.70
C PHE A 379 -7.56 -30.49 -5.20
N GLY A 380 -6.45 -31.14 -4.82
CA GLY A 380 -6.42 -32.50 -4.30
C GLY A 380 -6.50 -32.54 -2.79
N GLU A 381 -5.49 -32.05 -2.11
CA GLU A 381 -5.25 -32.31 -0.70
C GLU A 381 -5.79 -31.22 0.25
N ASP A 382 -5.58 -29.94 -0.01
CA ASP A 382 -6.08 -28.85 0.84
C ASP A 382 -7.10 -27.98 0.12
N ARG A 383 -8.39 -28.23 0.37
CA ARG A 383 -9.53 -27.52 -0.25
C ARG A 383 -10.15 -26.45 0.64
N ARG A 384 -9.62 -26.19 1.82
CA ARG A 384 -10.19 -25.23 2.79
C ARG A 384 -10.31 -23.82 2.24
N TRP A 385 -9.36 -23.41 1.40
CA TRP A 385 -9.34 -22.08 0.76
C TRP A 385 -10.47 -21.89 -0.26
N GLN A 386 -10.96 -22.99 -0.90
CA GLN A 386 -11.90 -22.92 -2.02
C GLN A 386 -13.23 -22.29 -1.57
N LYS A 387 -13.77 -22.76 -0.45
CA LYS A 387 -15.04 -22.22 0.08
C LYS A 387 -14.92 -20.73 0.43
N LEU A 388 -13.85 -20.32 1.09
CA LEU A 388 -13.62 -18.93 1.45
C LEU A 388 -13.54 -18.03 0.20
N GLY A 389 -12.77 -18.43 -0.81
CA GLY A 389 -12.66 -17.69 -2.06
C GLY A 389 -13.97 -17.59 -2.83
N SER A 390 -14.70 -18.72 -2.94
CA SER A 390 -16.00 -18.76 -3.63
C SER A 390 -17.03 -17.89 -2.92
N ASP A 391 -17.20 -18.04 -1.60
CA ASP A 391 -18.16 -17.24 -0.81
C ASP A 391 -17.86 -15.73 -0.95
N TYR A 392 -16.58 -15.37 -0.90
CA TYR A 392 -16.18 -13.97 -1.00
C TYR A 392 -16.41 -13.38 -2.41
N PHE A 393 -16.09 -14.13 -3.44
CA PHE A 393 -16.32 -13.73 -4.84
C PHE A 393 -17.80 -13.58 -5.15
N GLN A 394 -18.65 -14.53 -4.67
CA GLN A 394 -20.09 -14.46 -4.86
C GLN A 394 -20.71 -13.27 -4.10
N TRP A 395 -20.28 -13.02 -2.86
CA TRP A 395 -20.67 -11.83 -2.12
C TRP A 395 -20.30 -10.54 -2.88
N ALA A 396 -19.07 -10.43 -3.34
CA ALA A 396 -18.61 -9.26 -4.09
C ALA A 396 -19.43 -9.06 -5.39
N LYS A 397 -19.73 -10.15 -6.10
CA LYS A 397 -20.54 -10.12 -7.32
C LYS A 397 -21.94 -9.55 -7.06
N LYS A 398 -22.58 -9.95 -5.95
CA LYS A 398 -23.89 -9.42 -5.53
C LYS A 398 -23.86 -7.89 -5.36
N HIS A 399 -22.71 -7.33 -4.98
CA HIS A 399 -22.57 -5.92 -4.61
C HIS A 399 -21.69 -5.11 -5.56
N ASP A 400 -21.32 -5.62 -6.74
CA ASP A 400 -20.42 -4.99 -7.72
C ASP A 400 -20.72 -3.51 -7.97
N ALA A 401 -21.99 -3.11 -8.04
CA ALA A 401 -22.39 -1.71 -8.30
C ALA A 401 -21.95 -0.74 -7.20
N HIS A 402 -21.90 -1.20 -5.93
CA HIS A 402 -21.45 -0.42 -4.78
C HIS A 402 -19.95 -0.57 -4.52
N LEU A 403 -19.32 -1.68 -4.97
CA LEU A 403 -17.91 -1.97 -4.72
C LEU A 403 -16.97 -1.43 -5.80
N LYS A 404 -17.49 -1.07 -6.99
CA LYS A 404 -16.69 -0.46 -8.06
C LYS A 404 -16.57 1.05 -7.81
N PRO A 405 -15.39 1.57 -7.41
CA PRO A 405 -15.22 2.99 -7.18
C PRO A 405 -15.22 3.75 -8.49
N ARG A 406 -15.71 4.98 -8.44
CA ARG A 406 -15.66 5.94 -9.54
C ARG A 406 -14.70 7.08 -9.24
N ARG A 407 -14.66 7.50 -7.97
CA ARG A 407 -13.79 8.57 -7.47
C ARG A 407 -13.65 8.49 -5.96
N SER A 408 -12.43 8.68 -5.45
CA SER A 408 -12.21 8.97 -4.03
C SER A 408 -12.67 10.38 -3.69
N VAL A 409 -13.33 10.52 -2.55
CA VAL A 409 -13.75 11.82 -2.03
C VAL A 409 -12.91 12.29 -0.84
N ALA A 410 -11.79 11.66 -0.58
CA ALA A 410 -10.83 12.05 0.46
C ALA A 410 -10.36 13.51 0.29
N ASN A 411 -10.14 14.20 1.41
CA ASN A 411 -9.71 15.60 1.43
C ASN A 411 -8.29 15.82 1.97
N ILE A 412 -7.54 14.75 2.21
CA ILE A 412 -6.11 14.79 2.57
C ILE A 412 -5.34 14.03 1.51
N GLY A 413 -4.26 14.63 0.99
CA GLY A 413 -3.31 13.99 0.09
C GLY A 413 -1.99 13.70 0.80
N VAL A 414 -1.46 12.48 0.66
CA VAL A 414 -0.11 12.12 1.15
C VAL A 414 0.80 11.99 -0.06
N ILE A 415 1.85 12.79 -0.11
CA ILE A 415 2.81 12.74 -1.22
C ILE A 415 3.65 11.48 -1.10
N MET A 416 3.58 10.68 -2.15
CA MET A 416 4.34 9.46 -2.32
C MET A 416 5.66 9.80 -3.04
N GLY A 417 6.74 9.97 -2.27
CA GLY A 417 8.08 10.27 -2.76
C GLY A 417 8.80 9.01 -3.21
N GLN A 418 8.48 8.47 -4.39
CA GLN A 418 9.09 7.24 -4.89
C GLN A 418 10.59 7.36 -5.08
N SER A 419 11.07 8.47 -5.66
CA SER A 419 12.50 8.73 -5.85
C SER A 419 13.25 8.79 -4.52
N THR A 420 12.67 9.45 -3.52
CA THR A 420 13.20 9.49 -2.15
C THR A 420 13.30 8.06 -1.56
N GLN A 421 12.23 7.29 -1.64
CA GLN A 421 12.17 5.92 -1.09
C GLN A 421 13.20 4.96 -1.71
N LEU A 422 13.49 5.15 -3.00
CA LEU A 422 14.36 4.26 -3.76
C LEU A 422 15.83 4.69 -3.72
N LEU A 423 16.11 5.98 -3.79
CA LEU A 423 17.45 6.50 -4.10
C LEU A 423 18.11 7.26 -2.94
N CYS A 424 17.33 7.91 -2.04
CA CYS A 424 17.95 8.64 -0.94
C CYS A 424 18.64 7.68 0.05
N PRO A 425 19.86 8.01 0.46
CA PRO A 425 20.53 7.28 1.51
C PRO A 425 19.80 7.49 2.85
N ALA A 426 19.72 6.42 3.64
CA ALA A 426 19.33 6.57 5.04
C ALA A 426 20.47 7.25 5.84
N PRO A 427 20.16 7.93 6.96
CA PRO A 427 21.18 8.39 7.88
C PRO A 427 22.13 7.26 8.31
N ALA A 428 23.40 7.59 8.55
CA ALA A 428 24.48 6.61 8.73
C ALA A 428 24.28 5.54 9.82
N ALA A 429 23.33 5.74 10.74
CA ALA A 429 23.03 4.81 11.84
C ALA A 429 21.78 3.94 11.57
N ALA A 430 21.15 4.04 10.41
CA ALA A 430 19.90 3.35 10.11
C ALA A 430 20.09 2.20 9.10
N ASP A 431 19.28 1.13 9.24
CA ASP A 431 19.13 0.13 8.19
C ASP A 431 18.42 0.77 6.99
N THR A 432 19.13 0.84 5.86
CA THR A 432 18.69 1.53 4.66
C THR A 432 17.40 0.97 4.06
N ASN A 433 17.09 -0.32 4.29
CA ASN A 433 15.90 -0.93 3.70
C ASN A 433 14.62 -0.57 4.45
N ASP A 434 14.69 -0.33 5.74
CA ASP A 434 13.53 -0.10 6.58
C ASP A 434 13.28 1.38 6.87
N TYR A 435 14.31 2.21 6.89
CA TYR A 435 14.21 3.63 7.25
C TYR A 435 13.11 4.38 6.49
N MET A 436 13.10 4.29 5.16
CA MET A 436 12.10 4.99 4.34
C MET A 436 10.71 4.34 4.45
N ARG A 437 10.65 3.01 4.60
CA ARG A 437 9.41 2.27 4.81
C ARG A 437 8.75 2.64 6.14
N GLU A 438 9.53 2.80 7.19
CA GLU A 438 9.07 3.20 8.53
C GLU A 438 8.40 4.58 8.54
N THR A 439 8.90 5.54 7.76
CA THR A 439 8.26 6.84 7.59
C THR A 439 6.87 6.71 6.95
N THR A 440 6.75 5.89 5.91
CA THR A 440 5.46 5.63 5.25
C THR A 440 4.48 4.95 6.19
N HIS A 441 4.93 3.96 6.96
CA HIS A 441 4.08 3.29 7.94
C HIS A 441 3.66 4.22 9.08
N GLY A 442 4.53 5.12 9.52
CA GLY A 442 4.22 6.07 10.58
C GLY A 442 3.13 7.07 10.20
N ILE A 443 3.22 7.68 9.02
CA ILE A 443 2.15 8.56 8.56
C ILE A 443 0.86 7.78 8.28
N TYR A 444 0.96 6.57 7.74
CA TYR A 444 -0.19 5.72 7.48
C TYR A 444 -0.92 5.37 8.77
N ALA A 445 -0.21 4.86 9.78
CA ALA A 445 -0.76 4.53 11.10
C ALA A 445 -1.37 5.76 11.80
N THR A 446 -0.75 6.93 11.66
CA THR A 446 -1.29 8.21 12.16
C THR A 446 -2.65 8.51 11.54
N LEU A 447 -2.78 8.38 10.23
CA LEU A 447 -4.03 8.67 9.53
C LEU A 447 -5.14 7.65 9.84
N LEU A 448 -4.79 6.37 9.97
CA LEU A 448 -5.74 5.33 10.39
C LEU A 448 -6.28 5.58 11.80
N SER A 449 -5.39 5.80 12.76
CA SER A 449 -5.78 6.00 14.16
C SER A 449 -6.62 7.26 14.36
N GLY A 450 -6.40 8.29 13.53
CA GLY A 450 -7.22 9.50 13.49
C GLY A 450 -8.48 9.39 12.64
N ARG A 451 -8.69 8.26 11.96
CA ARG A 451 -9.82 8.00 11.05
C ARG A 451 -9.97 9.06 9.96
N PHE A 452 -8.84 9.51 9.42
CA PHE A 452 -8.81 10.48 8.34
C PHE A 452 -9.10 9.80 6.99
N ALA A 453 -9.88 10.46 6.15
CA ALA A 453 -10.04 10.05 4.74
C ALA A 453 -8.91 10.67 3.91
N PHE A 454 -8.04 9.84 3.36
CA PHE A 454 -6.86 10.29 2.62
C PHE A 454 -6.61 9.48 1.35
N ASP A 455 -5.87 10.09 0.41
CA ASP A 455 -5.33 9.45 -0.78
C ASP A 455 -3.81 9.58 -0.81
N PHE A 456 -3.12 8.67 -1.52
CA PHE A 456 -1.76 8.94 -1.96
C PHE A 456 -1.76 9.76 -3.25
N VAL A 457 -0.73 10.60 -3.39
CA VAL A 457 -0.46 11.41 -4.57
C VAL A 457 0.99 11.19 -5.00
N HIS A 458 1.22 10.72 -6.22
CA HIS A 458 2.59 10.53 -6.71
C HIS A 458 3.32 11.87 -6.87
N GLU A 459 4.60 11.93 -6.53
CA GLU A 459 5.43 13.15 -6.61
C GLU A 459 5.46 13.79 -7.99
N ASP A 460 5.26 13.03 -9.08
CA ASP A 460 5.17 13.52 -10.46
C ASP A 460 3.75 13.98 -10.88
N ARG A 461 2.78 13.97 -9.96
CA ARG A 461 1.36 14.29 -10.22
C ARG A 461 0.85 15.44 -9.36
N LEU A 462 1.65 16.50 -9.22
CA LEU A 462 1.36 17.68 -8.41
C LEU A 462 0.70 18.82 -9.19
N ASP A 463 0.07 18.52 -10.34
CA ASP A 463 -0.67 19.52 -11.10
C ASP A 463 -1.85 20.06 -10.28
N LEU A 464 -2.01 21.38 -10.26
CA LEU A 464 -2.96 22.08 -9.39
C LEU A 464 -4.41 21.57 -9.56
N GLU A 465 -4.81 21.26 -10.79
CA GLU A 465 -6.13 20.66 -11.08
C GLU A 465 -6.35 19.37 -10.28
N ARG A 466 -5.32 18.54 -10.17
CA ARG A 466 -5.38 17.26 -9.47
C ARG A 466 -5.39 17.41 -7.95
N ILE A 467 -4.52 18.29 -7.41
CA ILE A 467 -4.29 18.38 -5.97
C ILE A 467 -5.18 19.40 -5.25
N SER A 468 -5.86 20.30 -5.98
CA SER A 468 -6.72 21.33 -5.39
C SER A 468 -7.95 20.78 -4.63
N LYS A 469 -8.33 19.52 -4.87
CA LYS A 469 -9.39 18.84 -4.10
C LYS A 469 -9.00 18.56 -2.64
N TYR A 470 -7.72 18.54 -2.32
CA TYR A 470 -7.24 18.28 -0.96
C TYR A 470 -7.21 19.55 -0.14
N SER A 471 -7.67 19.49 1.10
CA SER A 471 -7.54 20.58 2.09
C SER A 471 -6.10 20.70 2.59
N ALA A 472 -5.38 19.60 2.62
CA ALA A 472 -3.98 19.54 3.01
C ALA A 472 -3.21 18.47 2.25
N LEU A 473 -1.92 18.74 1.99
CA LEU A 473 -0.94 17.77 1.52
C LEU A 473 0.07 17.48 2.64
N LEU A 474 0.33 16.19 2.86
CA LEU A 474 1.35 15.71 3.80
C LEU A 474 2.57 15.24 3.02
N LEU A 475 3.74 15.74 3.37
CA LEU A 475 5.03 15.44 2.75
C LEU A 475 5.94 14.72 3.76
N PRO A 476 5.69 13.45 4.09
CA PRO A 476 6.47 12.71 5.09
C PRO A 476 7.86 12.40 4.54
N ASN A 477 8.85 13.20 4.91
CA ASN A 477 10.23 13.09 4.43
C ASN A 477 10.35 12.92 2.90
N VAL A 478 9.71 13.78 2.12
CA VAL A 478 9.88 13.79 0.64
C VAL A 478 11.17 14.54 0.32
N ALA A 479 12.31 13.88 0.53
CA ALA A 479 13.64 14.52 0.49
C ALA A 479 14.02 14.99 -0.91
N MET A 480 13.74 14.19 -1.95
CA MET A 480 13.98 14.55 -3.34
C MET A 480 12.78 15.30 -3.92
N LEU A 481 13.00 16.55 -4.33
CA LEU A 481 12.03 17.36 -5.06
C LEU A 481 12.74 18.19 -6.14
N SER A 482 12.28 18.10 -7.38
CA SER A 482 12.71 18.99 -8.45
C SER A 482 12.19 20.42 -8.23
N ASP A 483 12.81 21.40 -8.88
CA ASP A 483 12.35 22.79 -8.80
C ASP A 483 10.92 22.96 -9.34
N ARG A 484 10.54 22.17 -10.35
CA ARG A 484 9.17 22.11 -10.85
C ARG A 484 8.18 21.64 -9.77
N GLN A 485 8.48 20.55 -9.08
CA GLN A 485 7.63 20.02 -8.01
C GLN A 485 7.51 21.02 -6.84
N CYS A 486 8.63 21.65 -6.49
CA CYS A 486 8.63 22.73 -5.49
C CYS A 486 7.73 23.90 -5.91
N GLN A 487 7.75 24.28 -7.19
CA GLN A 487 6.89 25.34 -7.71
C GLN A 487 5.40 24.93 -7.67
N GLN A 488 5.08 23.70 -8.04
CA GLN A 488 3.72 23.16 -7.95
C GLN A 488 3.19 23.16 -6.51
N ILE A 489 4.02 22.84 -5.53
CA ILE A 489 3.66 22.93 -4.09
C ILE A 489 3.42 24.40 -3.69
N ARG A 490 4.25 25.36 -4.14
CA ARG A 490 4.01 26.78 -3.89
C ARG A 490 2.69 27.28 -4.50
N ASP A 491 2.38 26.84 -5.71
CA ASP A 491 1.14 27.21 -6.40
C ASP A 491 -0.09 26.64 -5.66
N TYR A 492 0.01 25.41 -5.16
CA TYR A 492 -1.01 24.80 -4.32
C TYR A 492 -1.25 25.61 -3.03
N VAL A 493 -0.17 26.02 -2.34
CA VAL A 493 -0.31 26.85 -1.13
C VAL A 493 -0.89 28.23 -1.45
N ARG A 494 -0.47 28.88 -2.54
CA ARG A 494 -1.05 30.16 -2.99
C ARG A 494 -2.54 30.05 -3.31
N SER A 495 -2.99 28.88 -3.77
CA SER A 495 -4.42 28.62 -4.04
C SER A 495 -5.26 28.34 -2.79
N GLY A 496 -4.65 28.36 -1.59
CA GLY A 496 -5.31 28.14 -0.30
C GLY A 496 -5.15 26.73 0.28
N GLY A 497 -4.35 25.87 -0.35
CA GLY A 497 -4.02 24.54 0.16
C GLY A 497 -3.02 24.61 1.31
N SER A 498 -3.12 23.71 2.27
CA SER A 498 -2.23 23.63 3.44
C SER A 498 -1.23 22.48 3.30
N ILE A 499 -0.09 22.55 3.99
CA ILE A 499 0.89 21.47 3.97
C ILE A 499 1.42 21.13 5.37
N MET A 500 1.78 19.85 5.56
CA MET A 500 2.67 19.40 6.63
C MET A 500 3.87 18.71 5.96
N ALA A 501 5.07 19.14 6.34
CA ALA A 501 6.31 18.54 5.85
C ALA A 501 7.20 18.14 7.02
N SER A 502 8.08 17.18 6.81
CA SER A 502 8.99 16.72 7.84
C SER A 502 10.40 16.46 7.32
N PHE A 503 11.34 16.53 8.24
CA PHE A 503 12.74 16.14 8.13
C PHE A 503 13.45 16.75 6.91
N GLU A 504 14.00 15.95 5.98
CA GLU A 504 14.78 16.40 4.83
C GLU A 504 13.93 16.82 3.61
N THR A 505 12.61 17.02 3.75
CA THR A 505 11.73 17.35 2.62
C THR A 505 12.28 18.50 1.76
N GLY A 506 12.62 18.21 0.49
CA GLY A 506 13.15 19.15 -0.48
C GLY A 506 14.64 19.48 -0.33
N LEU A 507 15.39 18.71 0.45
CA LEU A 507 16.82 18.94 0.66
C LEU A 507 17.70 18.34 -0.46
N TYR A 508 17.13 17.53 -1.33
CA TYR A 508 17.80 16.98 -2.52
C TYR A 508 17.04 17.34 -3.78
N ASP A 509 17.80 17.58 -4.87
CA ASP A 509 17.20 17.76 -6.19
C ASP A 509 16.85 16.42 -6.87
N GLN A 510 16.31 16.46 -8.07
CA GLN A 510 15.96 15.27 -8.85
C GLN A 510 17.16 14.41 -9.29
N ASN A 511 18.39 14.90 -9.14
CA ASN A 511 19.62 14.17 -9.44
C ASN A 511 20.32 13.63 -8.19
N LEU A 512 19.60 13.66 -7.04
CA LEU A 512 20.14 13.28 -5.73
C LEU A 512 21.31 14.19 -5.27
N GLN A 513 21.40 15.44 -5.79
CA GLN A 513 22.36 16.41 -5.31
C GLN A 513 21.79 17.12 -4.09
N ARG A 514 22.52 17.05 -2.96
CA ARG A 514 22.10 17.71 -1.74
C ARG A 514 22.23 19.23 -1.90
N ARG A 515 21.15 19.94 -1.60
CA ARG A 515 21.09 21.40 -1.63
C ARG A 515 21.76 21.99 -0.38
N GLU A 516 22.27 23.21 -0.50
CA GLU A 516 22.78 23.96 0.66
C GLU A 516 21.63 24.41 1.56
N GLU A 517 20.47 24.73 0.99
CA GLU A 517 19.25 25.16 1.65
C GLU A 517 18.06 24.30 1.20
N PHE A 518 17.01 24.23 2.01
CA PHE A 518 15.76 23.59 1.63
C PHE A 518 15.12 24.27 0.42
N ALA A 519 14.72 23.50 -0.57
CA ALA A 519 14.03 24.05 -1.75
C ALA A 519 12.72 24.78 -1.43
N LEU A 520 12.10 24.49 -0.29
CA LEU A 520 10.87 25.12 0.21
C LEU A 520 11.13 26.07 1.40
N ALA A 521 12.37 26.49 1.63
CA ALA A 521 12.77 27.33 2.76
C ALA A 521 11.94 28.61 2.88
N ASP A 522 11.72 29.30 1.76
CA ASP A 522 10.90 30.51 1.66
C ASP A 522 9.44 30.28 2.05
N LEU A 523 8.88 29.15 1.60
CA LEU A 523 7.51 28.76 1.90
C LEU A 523 7.34 28.38 3.38
N LEU A 524 8.25 27.56 3.90
CA LEU A 524 8.21 27.06 5.27
C LEU A 524 8.70 28.10 6.30
N GLY A 525 9.40 29.14 5.85
CA GLY A 525 9.96 30.19 6.74
C GLY A 525 11.10 29.66 7.58
N ILE A 526 11.96 28.85 7.02
CA ILE A 526 13.11 28.22 7.67
C ILE A 526 14.39 28.55 6.93
N SER A 527 15.52 28.37 7.62
CA SER A 527 16.83 28.23 7.00
C SER A 527 17.60 27.09 7.68
N LYS A 528 18.34 26.33 6.88
CA LYS A 528 19.15 25.21 7.36
C LYS A 528 20.25 25.75 8.29
N ALA A 529 20.40 25.16 9.47
CA ALA A 529 21.37 25.60 10.49
C ALA A 529 22.49 24.58 10.73
N GLY A 530 22.37 23.36 10.17
CA GLY A 530 23.36 22.30 10.35
C GLY A 530 23.02 21.05 9.56
N ASP A 531 23.83 20.03 9.75
CA ASP A 531 23.60 18.69 9.20
C ASP A 531 22.71 17.86 10.13
N VAL A 532 22.26 16.70 9.65
CA VAL A 532 21.43 15.77 10.40
C VAL A 532 22.09 15.42 11.73
N ILE A 533 21.35 15.58 12.82
CA ILE A 533 21.71 15.14 14.16
C ILE A 533 20.84 13.94 14.51
N GLY A 534 21.50 12.80 14.75
CA GLY A 534 20.84 11.59 15.26
C GLY A 534 20.84 11.53 16.79
N THR A 535 20.19 10.49 17.34
CA THR A 535 20.23 10.22 18.77
C THR A 535 21.55 9.58 19.20
N ASN A 536 22.07 10.06 20.33
CA ASN A 536 23.15 9.40 21.05
C ASN A 536 22.70 9.25 22.51
N GLY A 537 22.01 8.16 22.82
CA GLY A 537 21.36 7.96 24.12
C GLY A 537 19.89 8.36 24.10
N ASN A 538 19.50 9.41 24.85
CA ASN A 538 18.15 9.98 24.76
C ASN A 538 17.98 10.80 23.47
N ALA A 539 16.81 10.67 22.85
CA ALA A 539 16.37 11.60 21.81
C ALA A 539 16.20 13.02 22.39
N TYR A 540 16.11 14.02 21.53
CA TYR A 540 15.77 15.37 21.97
C TYR A 540 14.30 15.44 22.40
N TYR A 541 13.94 16.51 23.12
CA TYR A 541 12.56 16.83 23.49
C TYR A 541 12.14 18.16 22.87
N GLY A 542 10.83 18.33 22.69
CA GLY A 542 10.23 19.63 22.39
C GLY A 542 9.75 20.28 23.69
N ARG A 543 10.26 21.46 24.06
CA ARG A 543 9.73 22.24 25.17
C ARG A 543 8.60 23.14 24.69
N ILE A 544 7.48 23.13 25.41
CA ILE A 544 6.33 23.99 25.14
C ILE A 544 6.64 25.42 25.60
N GLU A 545 6.66 26.36 24.65
CA GLU A 545 6.93 27.76 24.91
C GLU A 545 5.65 28.60 25.01
N ARG A 546 4.62 28.24 24.28
CA ARG A 546 3.32 28.93 24.30
C ARG A 546 2.18 28.01 23.87
N SER A 547 0.95 28.39 24.22
CA SER A 547 -0.24 27.62 23.80
C SER A 547 -0.50 27.75 22.31
N HIS A 548 -0.93 26.62 21.68
CA HIS A 548 -1.33 26.55 20.28
C HIS A 548 -2.25 25.33 20.08
N PRO A 549 -3.19 25.33 19.12
CA PRO A 549 -4.08 24.17 18.89
C PRO A 549 -3.38 22.84 18.67
N ILE A 550 -2.16 22.79 18.11
CA ILE A 550 -1.41 21.53 17.99
C ILE A 550 -1.02 20.94 19.35
N LEU A 551 -1.10 21.72 20.43
CA LEU A 551 -0.76 21.31 21.79
C LEU A 551 -1.99 20.99 22.65
N ASP A 552 -3.17 20.87 22.06
CA ASP A 552 -4.37 20.48 22.79
C ASP A 552 -4.19 19.10 23.46
N GLY A 553 -4.50 19.05 24.77
CA GLY A 553 -4.34 17.85 25.59
C GLY A 553 -2.97 17.68 26.25
N PHE A 554 -2.08 18.68 26.17
CA PHE A 554 -0.75 18.67 26.81
C PHE A 554 -0.62 19.65 27.99
N SER A 555 -1.73 19.99 28.63
CA SER A 555 -1.73 20.98 29.73
C SER A 555 -0.93 20.59 30.99
N ASN A 556 -0.61 19.29 31.12
CA ASN A 556 0.06 18.75 32.30
C ASN A 556 1.56 18.47 32.08
N THR A 557 2.13 18.88 30.94
CA THR A 557 3.55 18.74 30.66
C THR A 557 4.10 19.98 29.97
N ASN A 558 5.39 20.23 30.19
CA ASN A 558 6.14 21.25 29.45
C ASN A 558 7.08 20.67 28.40
N TRP A 559 7.24 19.35 28.40
CA TRP A 559 8.13 18.64 27.48
C TRP A 559 7.37 17.55 26.74
N LEU A 560 7.62 17.45 25.44
CA LEU A 560 7.12 16.38 24.57
C LEU A 560 8.31 15.61 24.00
N PRO A 561 8.18 14.31 23.75
CA PRO A 561 9.21 13.56 23.05
C PRO A 561 9.44 14.19 21.66
N GLY A 562 10.71 14.32 21.27
CA GLY A 562 11.12 14.71 19.94
C GLY A 562 11.31 13.49 19.03
N ALA A 563 11.82 13.72 17.82
CA ALA A 563 12.11 12.67 16.85
C ALA A 563 13.49 12.03 17.12
N GLN A 564 13.77 10.91 16.43
CA GLN A 564 15.06 10.23 16.53
C GLN A 564 16.18 11.02 15.82
N ASN A 565 15.88 11.51 14.63
CA ASN A 565 16.82 12.33 13.85
C ASN A 565 16.17 13.69 13.57
N ARG A 566 17.00 14.74 13.41
CA ARG A 566 16.54 16.05 13.01
C ARG A 566 17.57 16.79 12.15
N VAL A 567 17.10 17.69 11.29
CA VAL A 567 17.91 18.71 10.62
C VAL A 567 17.76 20.00 11.40
N PRO A 568 18.82 20.53 12.03
CA PRO A 568 18.74 21.83 12.72
C PRO A 568 18.33 22.95 11.76
N VAL A 569 17.34 23.74 12.18
CA VAL A 569 16.89 24.89 11.39
C VAL A 569 16.74 26.13 12.26
N LYS A 570 16.84 27.31 11.64
CA LYS A 570 16.39 28.60 12.19
C LYS A 570 15.02 28.93 11.58
N SER A 571 14.15 29.54 12.35
CA SER A 571 12.86 30.03 11.87
C SER A 571 12.61 31.46 12.36
N VAL A 572 11.45 32.03 12.00
CA VAL A 572 10.95 33.28 12.54
C VAL A 572 10.80 33.23 14.07
N PRO A 573 10.83 34.39 14.78
CA PRO A 573 10.68 34.50 16.23
C PRO A 573 9.42 33.80 16.76
N ASP A 574 9.46 33.41 18.04
CA ASP A 574 8.37 32.84 18.83
C ASP A 574 7.91 31.42 18.42
N PRO A 575 8.79 30.42 18.45
CA PRO A 575 8.40 29.04 18.21
C PRO A 575 7.40 28.56 19.27
N VAL A 576 6.53 27.62 18.87
CA VAL A 576 5.56 26.95 19.77
C VAL A 576 6.24 25.88 20.62
N LEU A 577 7.20 25.16 20.00
CA LEU A 577 8.06 24.17 20.63
C LEU A 577 9.52 24.48 20.29
N THR A 578 10.40 24.44 21.29
CA THR A 578 11.85 24.55 21.11
C THR A 578 12.54 23.23 21.44
N VAL A 579 13.70 23.01 20.85
CA VAL A 579 14.49 21.80 21.09
C VAL A 579 15.13 21.84 22.48
N VAL A 580 14.93 20.79 23.26
CA VAL A 580 15.78 20.44 24.42
C VAL A 580 16.75 19.36 23.91
N PRO A 581 18.07 19.63 23.91
CA PRO A 581 19.05 18.69 23.34
C PRO A 581 19.03 17.32 23.98
N GLY A 582 19.29 16.29 23.19
CA GLY A 582 19.46 14.93 23.68
C GLY A 582 20.65 14.79 24.63
N PHE A 583 20.61 13.80 25.52
CA PHE A 583 21.61 13.56 26.54
C PHE A 583 21.80 12.05 26.76
N VAL A 584 22.85 11.68 27.50
CA VAL A 584 23.16 10.28 27.80
C VAL A 584 22.08 9.64 28.67
N GLN A 585 21.88 8.32 28.49
CA GLN A 585 20.91 7.56 29.29
C GLN A 585 21.49 7.06 30.61
N TYR A 586 22.81 6.86 30.67
CA TYR A 586 23.52 6.24 31.81
C TYR A 586 24.94 6.78 31.92
N PRO A 587 25.51 6.94 33.13
CA PRO A 587 24.85 6.68 34.43
C PRO A 587 23.79 7.74 34.76
N PRO A 588 22.80 7.44 35.66
CA PRO A 588 21.68 8.34 35.98
C PRO A 588 22.10 9.74 36.41
N GLU A 589 23.24 9.84 37.10
CA GLU A 589 23.81 11.10 37.60
C GLU A 589 24.20 12.07 36.48
N LEU A 590 24.43 11.55 35.26
CA LEU A 590 24.76 12.32 34.06
C LEU A 590 23.56 12.45 33.08
N ALA A 591 22.42 11.81 33.38
CA ALA A 591 21.25 11.76 32.52
C ALA A 591 20.40 13.04 32.68
N TYR A 592 20.95 14.19 32.27
CA TYR A 592 20.26 15.47 32.25
C TYR A 592 20.63 16.25 30.98
N PRO A 593 19.72 17.11 30.47
CA PRO A 593 20.00 17.87 29.27
C PRO A 593 21.08 18.94 29.51
N PRO A 594 21.95 19.20 28.51
CA PRO A 594 22.96 20.24 28.60
C PRO A 594 22.37 21.67 28.67
N ALA A 595 21.13 21.84 28.22
CA ALA A 595 20.35 23.06 28.32
C ALA A 595 18.86 22.73 28.50
N SER A 596 18.13 23.57 29.22
CA SER A 596 16.68 23.37 29.43
C SER A 596 15.85 23.65 28.19
N HIS A 597 16.38 24.39 27.24
CA HIS A 597 15.83 24.71 25.90
C HIS A 597 16.93 25.37 25.06
N THR A 598 16.63 25.52 23.77
CA THR A 598 17.43 26.28 22.81
C THR A 598 16.49 27.21 22.03
N ASP A 599 17.06 28.05 21.15
CA ASP A 599 16.29 28.85 20.20
C ASP A 599 15.90 28.03 18.93
N GLU A 600 16.33 26.77 18.85
CA GLU A 600 16.04 25.90 17.72
C GLU A 600 14.57 25.42 17.79
N PRO A 601 13.75 25.64 16.74
CA PRO A 601 12.36 25.18 16.75
C PRO A 601 12.29 23.66 16.60
N ALA A 602 11.45 23.00 17.40
CA ALA A 602 11.10 21.60 17.25
C ALA A 602 9.90 21.40 16.29
N VAL A 603 9.15 22.46 16.04
CA VAL A 603 8.13 22.56 14.99
C VAL A 603 8.06 24.02 14.50
N VAL A 604 7.90 24.22 13.22
CA VAL A 604 7.67 25.53 12.60
C VAL A 604 6.25 25.59 12.06
N LEU A 605 5.49 26.60 12.48
CA LEU A 605 4.11 26.81 12.07
C LEU A 605 3.98 28.16 11.39
N ARG A 606 3.27 28.20 10.26
CA ARG A 606 3.00 29.45 9.51
C ARG A 606 1.57 29.50 9.03
N GLU A 607 1.03 30.69 8.94
CA GLU A 607 -0.19 31.00 8.19
C GLU A 607 0.18 31.90 7.00
N VAL A 608 -0.21 31.49 5.79
CA VAL A 608 0.06 32.19 4.54
C VAL A 608 -1.27 32.38 3.80
N GLY A 609 -1.85 33.54 3.90
CA GLY A 609 -3.23 33.76 3.45
C GLY A 609 -4.20 32.87 4.21
N SER A 610 -4.93 32.01 3.49
CA SER A 610 -5.83 31.02 4.11
C SER A 610 -5.15 29.68 4.40
N SER A 611 -3.90 29.49 3.98
CA SER A 611 -3.15 28.24 4.11
C SER A 611 -2.45 28.14 5.46
N ARG A 612 -2.38 26.94 6.02
CA ARG A 612 -1.62 26.61 7.23
C ARG A 612 -0.50 25.64 6.90
N LEU A 613 0.69 25.96 7.36
CA LEU A 613 1.91 25.23 7.06
C LEU A 613 2.52 24.75 8.37
N ALA A 614 2.86 23.47 8.43
CA ALA A 614 3.61 22.88 9.54
C ALA A 614 4.86 22.18 8.99
N TYR A 615 6.00 22.40 9.66
CA TYR A 615 7.22 21.70 9.36
C TYR A 615 7.84 21.15 10.63
N PHE A 616 8.08 19.85 10.65
CA PHE A 616 8.83 19.18 11.71
C PHE A 616 10.27 18.94 11.24
N PRO A 617 11.28 19.57 11.88
CA PRO A 617 12.68 19.32 11.54
C PRO A 617 13.12 17.86 11.77
N GLY A 618 12.38 17.11 12.58
CA GLY A 618 12.64 15.71 12.88
C GLY A 618 11.85 14.72 12.02
N ASP A 619 12.33 13.47 11.99
CA ASP A 619 11.67 12.30 11.37
C ASP A 619 10.52 11.78 12.26
N ILE A 620 9.55 12.64 12.57
CA ILE A 620 8.53 12.44 13.62
C ILE A 620 7.61 11.26 13.31
N GLU A 621 7.20 11.08 12.06
CA GLU A 621 6.33 9.98 11.63
C GLU A 621 7.05 8.64 11.82
N ARG A 622 8.30 8.58 11.42
CA ARG A 622 9.13 7.40 11.62
C ARG A 622 9.34 7.09 13.09
N THR A 623 9.66 8.12 13.88
CA THR A 623 9.85 7.95 15.33
C THR A 623 8.56 7.48 16.01
N PHE A 624 7.41 7.98 15.60
CA PHE A 624 6.12 7.45 16.05
C PHE A 624 5.97 5.96 15.72
N TRP A 625 6.28 5.54 14.48
CA TRP A 625 6.21 4.14 14.09
C TRP A 625 7.09 3.23 14.95
N LEU A 626 8.31 3.65 15.22
CA LEU A 626 9.27 2.88 16.01
C LEU A 626 8.88 2.76 17.49
N THR A 627 8.22 3.77 18.05
CA THR A 627 8.00 3.87 19.49
C THR A 627 6.54 3.67 19.92
N GLY A 628 5.58 3.91 19.03
CA GLY A 628 4.16 3.91 19.36
C GLY A 628 3.76 4.98 20.40
N HIS A 629 4.58 6.05 20.57
CA HIS A 629 4.39 6.99 21.67
C HIS A 629 3.14 7.87 21.45
N GLY A 630 2.22 7.84 22.44
CA GLY A 630 0.93 8.52 22.34
C GLY A 630 1.00 10.03 22.17
N ASP A 631 2.04 10.68 22.72
CA ASP A 631 2.22 12.13 22.57
C ASP A 631 2.61 12.51 21.15
N LEU A 632 3.48 11.72 20.49
CA LEU A 632 3.81 11.93 19.08
C LEU A 632 2.57 11.77 18.20
N LEU A 633 1.77 10.75 18.46
CA LEU A 633 0.51 10.51 17.76
C LEU A 633 -0.46 11.69 17.93
N ARG A 634 -0.65 12.15 19.17
CA ARG A 634 -1.53 13.30 19.49
C ARG A 634 -1.05 14.58 18.82
N LEU A 635 0.25 14.84 18.85
CA LEU A 635 0.85 16.02 18.20
C LEU A 635 0.63 15.98 16.69
N LEU A 636 0.82 14.83 16.06
CA LEU A 636 0.56 14.62 14.62
C LEU A 636 -0.94 14.81 14.30
N HIS A 637 -1.85 14.20 15.06
CA HIS A 637 -3.30 14.36 14.88
C HIS A 637 -3.72 15.84 15.00
N ASN A 638 -3.28 16.51 16.04
CA ASN A 638 -3.61 17.92 16.26
C ASN A 638 -3.06 18.79 15.12
N THR A 639 -1.85 18.49 14.64
CA THR A 639 -1.25 19.20 13.51
C THR A 639 -2.05 19.00 12.23
N ILE A 640 -2.44 17.76 11.92
CA ILE A 640 -3.29 17.46 10.75
C ILE A 640 -4.63 18.18 10.84
N ARG A 641 -5.29 18.19 12.00
CA ARG A 641 -6.52 18.94 12.22
C ARG A 641 -6.32 20.43 12.05
N TRP A 642 -5.22 20.97 12.59
CA TRP A 642 -4.92 22.39 12.45
C TRP A 642 -4.70 22.79 10.99
N ILE A 643 -3.87 22.08 10.23
CA ILE A 643 -3.61 22.40 8.81
C ILE A 643 -4.83 22.19 7.94
N THR A 644 -5.68 21.21 8.21
CA THR A 644 -6.96 21.02 7.51
C THR A 644 -8.03 22.02 7.95
N GLN A 645 -7.75 22.89 8.93
CA GLN A 645 -8.74 23.78 9.57
C GLN A 645 -9.92 23.00 10.15
N ASP A 646 -9.63 21.81 10.65
CA ASP A 646 -10.58 20.82 11.15
C ASP A 646 -11.67 20.42 10.12
N LYS A 647 -11.37 20.54 8.81
CA LYS A 647 -12.28 20.14 7.73
C LYS A 647 -12.17 18.63 7.46
N ALA A 648 -13.32 17.96 7.34
CA ALA A 648 -13.42 16.54 6.97
C ALA A 648 -14.57 16.31 5.99
N VAL A 649 -14.42 15.32 5.11
CA VAL A 649 -15.50 14.88 4.20
C VAL A 649 -16.45 13.90 4.87
N VAL A 650 -15.93 13.13 5.83
CA VAL A 650 -16.64 12.18 6.65
C VAL A 650 -16.06 12.19 8.06
N HIS A 651 -16.92 12.07 9.04
CA HIS A 651 -16.54 11.87 10.43
C HIS A 651 -17.14 10.55 10.93
N VAL A 652 -16.29 9.69 11.46
CA VAL A 652 -16.69 8.40 12.05
C VAL A 652 -16.28 8.41 13.51
N ASP A 653 -17.26 8.30 14.39
CA ASP A 653 -17.09 8.33 15.83
C ASP A 653 -17.41 6.98 16.45
N GLY A 654 -16.59 6.51 17.40
CA GLY A 654 -16.67 5.22 18.06
C GLY A 654 -15.29 4.68 18.42
N ASP A 655 -15.24 3.50 19.03
CA ASP A 655 -14.01 2.87 19.48
C ASP A 655 -13.30 2.09 18.35
N GLY A 656 -12.02 1.79 18.57
CA GLY A 656 -11.21 0.88 17.77
C GLY A 656 -10.30 1.55 16.75
N PHE A 657 -9.42 0.73 16.18
CA PHE A 657 -8.45 1.11 15.15
C PHE A 657 -9.01 0.76 13.77
N LEU A 658 -9.44 1.80 13.04
CA LEU A 658 -10.17 1.66 11.78
C LEU A 658 -9.47 2.37 10.63
N GLU A 659 -9.47 1.74 9.44
CA GLU A 659 -9.17 2.43 8.19
C GLU A 659 -10.46 2.78 7.45
N LEU A 660 -10.47 3.97 6.86
CA LEU A 660 -11.59 4.49 6.09
C LEU A 660 -11.23 4.64 4.62
N PHE A 661 -12.13 4.14 3.75
CA PHE A 661 -12.20 4.56 2.35
C PHE A 661 -13.59 5.11 2.08
N VAL A 662 -13.66 6.22 1.36
CA VAL A 662 -14.93 6.83 0.98
C VAL A 662 -14.94 7.04 -0.53
N TRP A 663 -15.83 6.30 -1.18
CA TRP A 663 -15.92 6.28 -2.63
C TRP A 663 -17.24 6.84 -3.12
N GLU A 664 -17.20 7.60 -4.22
CA GLU A 664 -18.34 7.76 -5.07
C GLU A 664 -18.48 6.49 -5.92
N THR A 665 -19.70 5.95 -5.99
CA THR A 665 -20.06 4.75 -6.75
C THR A 665 -21.23 5.03 -7.68
N THR A 666 -21.56 4.12 -8.58
CA THR A 666 -22.68 4.30 -9.49
C THR A 666 -24.01 4.57 -8.77
N PRO A 667 -24.41 3.79 -7.72
CA PRO A 667 -25.66 4.05 -7.01
C PRO A 667 -25.60 5.25 -6.05
N GLY A 668 -24.41 5.71 -5.63
CA GLY A 668 -24.27 6.77 -4.64
C GLY A 668 -22.86 6.86 -4.05
N TYR A 669 -22.74 6.49 -2.79
CA TYR A 669 -21.46 6.48 -2.09
C TYR A 669 -21.29 5.18 -1.30
N ALA A 670 -20.04 4.80 -1.06
CA ALA A 670 -19.69 3.69 -0.19
C ALA A 670 -18.64 4.14 0.84
N ILE A 671 -18.93 3.91 2.11
CA ILE A 671 -18.04 4.18 3.23
C ILE A 671 -17.58 2.82 3.74
N HIS A 672 -16.31 2.52 3.56
CA HIS A 672 -15.69 1.26 3.96
C HIS A 672 -14.97 1.45 5.28
N LEU A 673 -15.24 0.56 6.24
CA LEU A 673 -14.62 0.53 7.55
C LEU A 673 -13.89 -0.80 7.72
N LEU A 674 -12.56 -0.79 7.62
CA LEU A 674 -11.71 -1.94 7.89
C LEU A 674 -11.31 -1.93 9.37
N ASN A 675 -11.56 -3.02 10.06
CA ASN A 675 -11.27 -3.15 11.48
C ASN A 675 -9.93 -3.83 11.72
N TYR A 676 -8.95 -3.06 12.16
CA TYR A 676 -7.61 -3.54 12.53
C TYR A 676 -7.43 -3.70 14.05
N THR A 677 -8.50 -3.62 14.83
CA THR A 677 -8.44 -3.72 16.29
C THR A 677 -8.11 -5.15 16.72
N ASN A 678 -6.83 -5.43 16.84
CA ASN A 678 -6.31 -6.71 17.27
C ASN A 678 -4.98 -6.51 18.01
N PRO A 679 -4.90 -6.78 19.32
CA PRO A 679 -3.67 -6.58 20.10
C PRO A 679 -2.51 -7.46 19.62
N ASN A 680 -2.77 -8.55 18.91
CA ASN A 680 -1.75 -9.46 18.39
C ASN A 680 -1.35 -9.16 16.94
N ALA A 681 -2.04 -8.26 16.25
CA ALA A 681 -1.81 -7.99 14.84
C ALA A 681 -0.44 -7.36 14.56
N HIS A 682 0.14 -6.66 15.55
CA HIS A 682 1.40 -5.95 15.42
C HIS A 682 2.61 -6.87 15.14
N HIS A 683 2.56 -8.13 15.53
CA HIS A 683 3.67 -9.09 15.34
C HIS A 683 3.29 -10.32 14.53
N GLY A 684 2.50 -10.18 13.51
CA GLY A 684 2.36 -11.22 12.51
C GLY A 684 1.19 -12.18 12.70
N TRP A 685 0.39 -12.08 13.74
CA TRP A 685 -0.66 -13.08 14.00
C TRP A 685 -2.05 -12.49 13.85
N LEU A 686 -2.69 -12.79 12.73
CA LEU A 686 -4.07 -12.45 12.46
C LEU A 686 -4.92 -13.73 12.44
N SER A 687 -5.05 -14.36 13.62
CA SER A 687 -5.85 -15.58 13.79
C SER A 687 -7.31 -15.29 14.16
N THR A 688 -7.57 -14.12 14.73
CA THR A 688 -8.88 -13.70 15.22
C THR A 688 -9.08 -12.21 15.00
N VAL A 689 -10.28 -11.80 14.71
CA VAL A 689 -10.71 -10.41 14.63
C VAL A 689 -11.62 -10.11 15.81
N TYR A 690 -11.44 -8.94 16.42
CA TYR A 690 -12.26 -8.49 17.56
C TYR A 690 -13.30 -7.48 17.05
N PRO A 691 -14.58 -7.83 17.07
CA PRO A 691 -15.64 -6.93 16.60
C PRO A 691 -15.69 -5.63 17.39
N LEU A 692 -15.99 -4.54 16.69
CA LEU A 692 -16.24 -3.24 17.29
C LEU A 692 -17.74 -3.01 17.49
N GLY A 693 -18.06 -2.24 18.52
CA GLY A 693 -19.39 -1.70 18.78
C GLY A 693 -19.81 -0.62 17.79
N PRO A 694 -20.85 0.16 18.14
CA PRO A 694 -21.43 1.14 17.24
C PRO A 694 -20.43 2.19 16.74
N GLN A 695 -20.52 2.51 15.43
CA GLN A 695 -19.77 3.55 14.78
C GLN A 695 -20.74 4.58 14.21
N THR A 696 -20.71 5.83 14.69
CA THR A 696 -21.58 6.89 14.20
C THR A 696 -20.91 7.64 13.05
N VAL A 697 -21.56 7.66 11.90
CA VAL A 697 -21.07 8.30 10.68
C VAL A 697 -21.82 9.61 10.44
N ARG A 698 -21.08 10.67 10.11
CA ARG A 698 -21.60 11.97 9.70
C ARG A 698 -20.88 12.43 8.45
N MET A 699 -21.64 12.93 7.45
CA MET A 699 -21.06 13.47 6.22
C MET A 699 -22.00 14.51 5.62
N THR A 700 -21.46 15.45 4.84
CA THR A 700 -22.27 16.47 4.14
C THR A 700 -22.36 16.09 2.66
N LEU A 701 -23.57 15.83 2.21
CA LEU A 701 -23.87 15.50 0.81
C LEU A 701 -23.85 16.77 -0.07
N PRO A 702 -23.63 16.62 -1.38
CA PRO A 702 -23.79 17.72 -2.32
C PRO A 702 -25.25 18.22 -2.31
N GLY A 703 -25.43 19.50 -2.62
CA GLY A 703 -26.78 20.08 -2.67
C GLY A 703 -27.71 19.34 -3.62
N GLY A 704 -28.96 19.12 -3.19
CA GLY A 704 -30.00 18.46 -4.00
C GLY A 704 -29.96 16.92 -3.99
N VAL A 705 -28.94 16.28 -3.41
CA VAL A 705 -28.87 14.82 -3.34
C VAL A 705 -29.85 14.29 -2.28
N LYS A 706 -30.71 13.36 -2.69
CA LYS A 706 -31.65 12.66 -1.81
C LYS A 706 -31.14 11.24 -1.53
N VAL A 707 -31.05 10.87 -0.25
CA VAL A 707 -30.70 9.50 0.16
C VAL A 707 -31.97 8.65 0.12
N LYS A 708 -31.91 7.53 -0.59
CA LYS A 708 -32.99 6.53 -0.65
C LYS A 708 -32.82 5.42 0.38
N ALA A 709 -31.58 4.97 0.59
CA ALA A 709 -31.25 3.90 1.52
C ALA A 709 -29.78 3.99 1.98
N VAL A 710 -29.54 3.47 3.16
CA VAL A 710 -28.20 3.12 3.70
C VAL A 710 -28.22 1.64 4.00
N ASN A 711 -27.44 0.87 3.26
CA ASN A 711 -27.36 -0.58 3.39
C ASN A 711 -25.97 -1.00 3.88
N LEU A 712 -25.90 -1.88 4.83
CA LEU A 712 -24.67 -2.51 5.28
C LEU A 712 -24.44 -3.78 4.47
N LEU A 713 -23.35 -3.82 3.68
CA LEU A 713 -23.18 -4.86 2.67
C LEU A 713 -22.63 -6.18 3.24
N ARG A 714 -21.88 -6.15 4.35
CA ARG A 714 -21.35 -7.37 4.98
C ARG A 714 -22.40 -8.04 5.85
N SER A 715 -23.11 -7.25 6.63
CA SER A 715 -24.21 -7.75 7.48
C SER A 715 -25.53 -7.92 6.73
N ASP A 716 -25.62 -7.52 5.46
CA ASP A 716 -26.80 -7.59 4.56
C ASP A 716 -28.05 -6.97 5.21
N THR A 717 -27.91 -5.79 5.84
CA THR A 717 -28.97 -5.10 6.57
C THR A 717 -29.14 -3.67 6.11
N SER A 718 -30.40 -3.16 6.10
CA SER A 718 -30.69 -1.73 5.94
C SER A 718 -30.74 -1.07 7.30
N ILE A 719 -30.17 0.11 7.42
CA ILE A 719 -30.15 0.85 8.68
C ILE A 719 -30.87 2.20 8.54
N PRO A 720 -31.48 2.70 9.63
CA PRO A 720 -32.07 4.03 9.64
C PRO A 720 -31.02 5.11 9.51
N PHE A 721 -31.37 6.20 8.90
CA PHE A 721 -30.55 7.40 8.79
C PHE A 721 -31.38 8.65 9.01
N ARG A 722 -30.70 9.75 9.33
CA ARG A 722 -31.28 11.08 9.44
C ARG A 722 -30.56 12.03 8.49
N LEU A 723 -31.31 12.85 7.79
CA LEU A 723 -30.79 13.89 6.91
C LEU A 723 -31.28 15.25 7.42
N ASP A 724 -30.37 16.04 8.00
CA ASP A 724 -30.61 17.39 8.50
C ASP A 724 -30.02 18.40 7.49
N GLY A 725 -30.85 18.94 6.64
CA GLY A 725 -30.39 19.72 5.48
C GLY A 725 -29.57 18.84 4.54
N SER A 726 -28.27 19.11 4.43
CA SER A 726 -27.31 18.31 3.65
C SER A 726 -26.48 17.34 4.50
N VAL A 727 -26.64 17.38 5.82
CA VAL A 727 -25.84 16.53 6.74
C VAL A 727 -26.55 15.21 6.97
N LEU A 728 -25.95 14.15 6.45
CA LEU A 728 -26.39 12.78 6.67
C LEU A 728 -25.75 12.21 7.97
N ARG A 729 -26.59 11.54 8.77
CA ARG A 729 -26.18 10.84 9.99
C ARG A 729 -26.78 9.45 10.03
N PHE A 730 -25.97 8.46 10.43
CA PHE A 730 -26.41 7.10 10.69
C PHE A 730 -25.41 6.37 11.61
N THR A 731 -25.83 5.25 12.20
CA THR A 731 -24.96 4.44 13.05
C THR A 731 -24.86 3.04 12.50
N ILE A 732 -23.65 2.58 12.27
CA ILE A 732 -23.31 1.20 11.96
C ILE A 732 -23.24 0.48 13.31
N PRO A 733 -24.14 -0.47 13.60
CA PRO A 733 -24.26 -1.02 14.97
C PRO A 733 -23.08 -1.89 15.37
N ARG A 734 -22.38 -2.49 14.39
CA ARG A 734 -21.27 -3.41 14.63
C ARG A 734 -20.37 -3.48 13.39
N VAL A 735 -19.06 -3.53 13.61
CA VAL A 735 -18.06 -3.82 12.58
C VAL A 735 -17.29 -5.05 13.02
N ASP A 736 -17.46 -6.17 12.33
CA ASP A 736 -16.69 -7.38 12.59
C ASP A 736 -15.24 -7.18 12.08
N ASP A 737 -14.86 -7.81 10.99
CA ASP A 737 -13.59 -7.58 10.31
C ASP A 737 -13.67 -6.40 9.32
N TYR A 738 -14.84 -6.16 8.78
CA TYR A 738 -15.10 -5.19 7.73
C TYR A 738 -16.60 -4.92 7.60
N GLU A 739 -16.96 -3.65 7.39
CA GLU A 739 -18.33 -3.26 7.02
C GLU A 739 -18.31 -2.15 5.98
N ILE A 740 -19.35 -2.10 5.16
CA ILE A 740 -19.53 -1.08 4.12
C ILE A 740 -20.91 -0.49 4.27
N ALA A 741 -20.97 0.80 4.57
CA ALA A 741 -22.23 1.54 4.46
C ALA A 741 -22.38 2.05 3.03
N ALA A 742 -23.25 1.41 2.27
CA ALA A 742 -23.56 1.73 0.88
C ALA A 742 -24.78 2.63 0.81
N LEU A 743 -24.59 3.85 0.32
CA LEU A 743 -25.63 4.84 0.13
C LEU A 743 -26.19 4.73 -1.29
N THR A 744 -27.50 4.56 -1.40
CA THR A 744 -28.23 4.74 -2.66
C THR A 744 -28.85 6.13 -2.65
N VAL A 745 -28.57 6.91 -3.69
CA VAL A 745 -29.08 8.29 -3.84
C VAL A 745 -29.96 8.41 -5.08
N GLY A 746 -30.79 9.47 -5.11
CA GLY A 746 -31.71 9.75 -6.20
C GLY A 746 -31.53 11.13 -6.82
#